data_0745e9d196b8d64ee041f624b37d58f9
#
_entry.id   0745e9d196b8d64ee041f624b37d58f9
#
_cell.length_a   1.000
_cell.length_b   1.000
_cell.length_c   1.000
_cell.angle_alpha   90.00
_cell.angle_beta   90.00
_cell.angle_gamma   90.00
#
_symmetry.space_group_name_H-M   'P 1'
#
loop_
_entity.id
_entity.type
_entity.pdbx_description
1 polymer ?
#
loop_
_entity_poly.entity_id
_entity_poly.type
_entity_poly.pdbx_seq_one_letter_code
_entity_poly.pdbx_strand_id
1 'polypeptide(L)'
;MIERRLRPATLLVWALILAYAGGFSVLSIRPHLALKTHMADLGQMDLAIWNTAHGRFVQEIKGEQISTRLTDHVEPIFALVAPIFWVWDDVRALLVLQSTVLALGAWPVYWLARRRLRSLAGEHGAEAGGILFALSYLLSPPLEAANLAEFHAVPLGVLPILLALWWAERGRWGRFAAACLVTAAVKEEMALLGVMLGGWGAWRAGRASSGRWIGVGVAIVAVAWFVIATFVIIPAHAAAAYGDAASIYFQRYGELGDSAVDIARSLLTRPGLVWAIVSEPARLHYLGGLLASVGGLALLGPEILLLAAPLLAANLLSAYPAQYSGEFHYSAPLVPYLTAAAIVGTVRAARGLHRLMGGNGQLALGALLLWLLAWTLGYHRLEGWTPLGGEFRWPEVTAHARLAERFFAQIPAAAPVSATTALYPHLSHRERIYKFPALADAAYVLLEVNGTTDMHPGDLRRRFDELIEGDRFCILDAADGFVLLGPPEDPCARTLPEAFYSFARAGERQPSQPAEVTWGDAVRFLGYDIIDDGKWQLTQVRTYWEALRPLPADFRPWPFFVAADGSVAEDMTQRPAVSLLWLPPERWRPGEVMVVETLPWFLPERWALAVGAIQGEWADPHARWPISQATDERTYEGTWVTFPPQQRAGRRLQPLTADDWPPAWEQPRWLVGDALALAGARVPKRATAGQALEFDLRWRVRQPVDRNYTVFVHLRDARDATIAQADASPAWFGPAPTSGWEVGEQMDAHRLLLPIELVPGVYHLVIGFYDPVTGERLPVREGAGATAGNEIRLASIAVEPSDER
;
A
#
# COMPACT_ATOMS: atom_id res chain seq x y z
N MET A 1 13.62 33.31 45.54
CA MET A 1 12.99 32.24 44.71
C MET A 1 11.87 32.88 43.93
N ILE A 2 12.04 33.24 42.63
CA ILE A 2 10.98 33.78 41.79
C ILE A 2 10.24 32.56 41.26
N GLU A 3 9.04 32.35 41.72
CA GLU A 3 8.07 31.44 41.06
C GLU A 3 7.93 31.83 39.60
N ARG A 4 8.66 31.13 38.71
CA ARG A 4 8.39 31.22 37.26
C ARG A 4 7.07 30.50 37.00
N ARG A 5 5.95 31.18 37.22
CA ARG A 5 4.65 30.69 36.73
C ARG A 5 4.79 30.37 35.24
N LEU A 6 4.53 29.16 34.86
CA LEU A 6 4.50 28.77 33.45
C LEU A 6 3.48 29.68 32.72
N ARG A 7 3.90 30.26 31.61
CA ARG A 7 3.01 31.14 30.81
C ARG A 7 1.82 30.33 30.29
N PRO A 8 0.58 30.88 30.27
CA PRO A 8 -0.59 30.16 29.77
C PRO A 8 -0.39 29.57 28.38
N ALA A 9 0.28 30.29 27.47
CA ALA A 9 0.64 29.81 26.14
C ALA A 9 1.49 28.53 26.16
N THR A 10 2.46 28.46 27.09
CA THR A 10 3.32 27.27 27.25
C THR A 10 2.52 26.08 27.78
N LEU A 11 1.60 26.33 28.73
CA LEU A 11 0.71 25.29 29.25
C LEU A 11 -0.20 24.71 28.16
N LEU A 12 -0.72 25.59 27.28
CA LEU A 12 -1.55 25.15 26.15
C LEU A 12 -0.76 24.28 25.17
N VAL A 13 0.49 24.62 24.85
CA VAL A 13 1.35 23.80 24.00
C VAL A 13 1.59 22.42 24.64
N TRP A 14 1.84 22.36 25.96
CA TRP A 14 1.97 21.08 26.65
C TRP A 14 0.66 20.27 26.66
N ALA A 15 -0.49 20.93 26.78
CA ALA A 15 -1.79 20.27 26.67
C ALA A 15 -1.99 19.66 25.28
N LEU A 16 -1.62 20.38 24.22
CA LEU A 16 -1.65 19.86 22.84
C LEU A 16 -0.70 18.65 22.66
N ILE A 17 0.52 18.74 23.19
CA ILE A 17 1.50 17.63 23.16
C ILE A 17 0.93 16.38 23.85
N LEU A 18 0.38 16.53 25.05
CA LEU A 18 -0.19 15.41 25.81
C LEU A 18 -1.42 14.84 25.14
N ALA A 19 -2.28 15.69 24.56
CA ALA A 19 -3.47 15.25 23.82
C ALA A 19 -3.09 14.44 22.58
N TYR A 20 -2.08 14.92 21.80
CA TYR A 20 -1.57 14.17 20.64
C TYR A 20 -0.91 12.86 21.08
N ALA A 21 0.03 12.90 22.04
CA ALA A 21 0.74 11.71 22.50
C ALA A 21 -0.24 10.64 23.01
N GLY A 22 -1.21 11.02 23.85
CA GLY A 22 -2.21 10.09 24.38
C GLY A 22 -3.16 9.57 23.30
N GLY A 23 -3.70 10.47 22.48
CA GLY A 23 -4.63 10.11 21.40
C GLY A 23 -3.99 9.17 20.37
N PHE A 24 -2.80 9.53 19.87
CA PHE A 24 -2.10 8.70 18.88
C PHE A 24 -1.51 7.42 19.47
N SER A 25 -1.14 7.40 20.76
CA SER A 25 -0.79 6.12 21.44
C SER A 25 -1.97 5.14 21.41
N VAL A 26 -3.19 5.62 21.70
CA VAL A 26 -4.38 4.77 21.60
C VAL A 26 -4.62 4.33 20.16
N LEU A 27 -4.53 5.25 19.19
CA LEU A 27 -4.78 4.95 17.77
C LEU A 27 -3.73 4.00 17.18
N SER A 28 -2.47 4.03 17.63
CA SER A 28 -1.42 3.11 17.16
C SER A 28 -1.44 1.75 17.87
N ILE A 29 -1.85 1.70 19.14
CA ILE A 29 -1.99 0.43 19.88
C ILE A 29 -3.21 -0.37 19.41
N ARG A 30 -4.32 0.27 19.03
CA ARG A 30 -5.51 -0.46 18.61
C ARG A 30 -5.35 -1.34 17.37
N PRO A 31 -4.65 -0.93 16.29
CA PRO A 31 -4.31 -1.84 15.18
C PRO A 31 -3.51 -3.06 15.66
N HIS A 32 -2.56 -2.88 16.57
CA HIS A 32 -1.83 -3.98 17.17
C HIS A 32 -2.77 -4.95 17.89
N LEU A 33 -3.63 -4.47 18.79
CA LEU A 33 -4.62 -5.30 19.46
C LEU A 33 -5.67 -5.92 18.51
N ALA A 34 -5.82 -5.38 17.30
CA ALA A 34 -6.68 -5.90 16.25
C ALA A 34 -5.96 -6.87 15.28
N LEU A 35 -4.74 -7.31 15.60
CA LEU A 35 -3.88 -8.19 14.77
C LEU A 35 -3.59 -7.59 13.39
N LYS A 36 -3.48 -6.26 13.30
CA LYS A 36 -3.18 -5.51 12.07
C LYS A 36 -1.76 -4.95 12.02
N THR A 37 -0.88 -5.46 12.86
CA THR A 37 0.57 -5.19 12.83
C THR A 37 1.32 -6.42 12.34
N HIS A 38 2.46 -6.22 11.69
CA HIS A 38 3.11 -7.28 10.93
C HIS A 38 4.57 -7.50 11.36
N MET A 39 5.05 -8.71 11.09
CA MET A 39 6.45 -9.08 11.32
C MET A 39 7.42 -8.15 10.59
N ALA A 40 7.14 -7.80 9.33
CA ALA A 40 8.05 -7.04 8.47
C ALA A 40 8.35 -5.61 8.96
N ASP A 41 7.42 -5.02 9.73
CA ASP A 41 7.57 -3.67 10.28
C ASP A 41 7.76 -3.74 11.80
N LEU A 42 6.68 -3.75 12.58
CA LEU A 42 6.77 -3.73 14.04
C LEU A 42 7.55 -4.91 14.61
N GLY A 43 7.29 -6.13 14.13
CA GLY A 43 7.87 -7.33 14.73
C GLY A 43 9.40 -7.43 14.61
N GLN A 44 9.97 -7.10 13.46
CA GLN A 44 11.43 -7.11 13.27
C GLN A 44 12.12 -6.04 14.09
N MET A 45 11.58 -4.82 14.11
CA MET A 45 12.17 -3.71 14.86
C MET A 45 12.09 -3.97 16.36
N ASP A 46 10.95 -4.47 16.82
CA ASP A 46 10.75 -4.85 18.21
C ASP A 46 11.74 -5.92 18.66
N LEU A 47 11.88 -7.01 17.91
CA LEU A 47 12.83 -8.08 18.19
C LEU A 47 14.26 -7.56 18.25
N ALA A 48 14.69 -6.73 17.31
CA ALA A 48 16.03 -6.16 17.27
C ALA A 48 16.31 -5.25 18.47
N ILE A 49 15.34 -4.41 18.87
CA ILE A 49 15.44 -3.51 20.02
C ILE A 49 15.41 -4.31 21.33
N TRP A 50 14.51 -5.28 21.43
CA TRP A 50 14.39 -6.15 22.61
C TRP A 50 15.67 -6.96 22.84
N ASN A 51 16.23 -7.55 21.79
CA ASN A 51 17.52 -8.26 21.86
C ASN A 51 18.64 -7.31 22.28
N THR A 52 18.64 -6.06 21.80
CA THR A 52 19.62 -5.05 22.19
C THR A 52 19.52 -4.73 23.69
N ALA A 53 18.29 -4.64 24.24
CA ALA A 53 18.06 -4.46 25.68
C ALA A 53 18.62 -5.62 26.54
N HIS A 54 18.73 -6.80 25.94
CA HIS A 54 19.25 -8.03 26.56
C HIS A 54 20.73 -8.33 26.19
N GLY A 55 21.47 -7.34 25.66
CA GLY A 55 22.90 -7.46 25.35
C GLY A 55 23.22 -8.14 24.00
N ARG A 56 22.23 -8.46 23.19
CA ARG A 56 22.36 -9.02 21.84
C ARG A 56 22.08 -7.94 20.81
N PHE A 57 23.10 -7.15 20.48
CA PHE A 57 22.98 -5.93 19.70
C PHE A 57 22.31 -6.18 18.35
N VAL A 58 21.14 -5.57 18.14
CA VAL A 58 20.25 -5.63 16.96
C VAL A 58 20.13 -7.03 16.32
N GLN A 59 20.16 -8.08 17.17
CA GLN A 59 19.94 -9.44 16.73
C GLN A 59 18.50 -9.61 16.24
N GLU A 60 18.36 -10.30 15.13
CA GLU A 60 17.05 -10.69 14.57
C GLU A 60 17.14 -12.09 13.92
N ILE A 61 16.03 -12.58 13.39
CA ILE A 61 15.97 -13.86 12.70
C ILE A 61 15.71 -13.60 11.20
N LYS A 62 16.54 -14.21 10.34
CA LYS A 62 16.37 -14.21 8.88
C LYS A 62 16.13 -15.64 8.40
N GLY A 63 14.93 -15.91 7.91
CA GLY A 63 14.53 -17.29 7.62
C GLY A 63 14.59 -18.16 8.89
N GLU A 64 15.51 -19.13 8.92
CA GLU A 64 15.74 -20.02 10.05
C GLU A 64 17.01 -19.71 10.85
N GLN A 65 17.74 -18.66 10.50
CA GLN A 65 19.05 -18.36 11.09
C GLN A 65 18.99 -17.13 11.99
N ILE A 66 19.72 -17.21 13.10
CA ILE A 66 20.04 -16.04 13.91
C ILE A 66 20.94 -15.12 13.08
N SER A 67 20.55 -13.88 12.95
CA SER A 67 21.18 -12.87 12.12
C SER A 67 21.20 -11.50 12.81
N THR A 68 21.37 -10.45 12.09
CA THR A 68 21.40 -9.08 12.60
C THR A 68 20.65 -8.13 11.66
N ARG A 69 20.07 -7.09 12.22
CA ARG A 69 19.46 -5.98 11.47
C ARG A 69 20.44 -5.28 10.52
N LEU A 70 21.75 -5.39 10.79
CA LEU A 70 22.81 -4.80 9.97
C LEU A 70 22.89 -5.38 8.55
N THR A 71 22.20 -6.45 8.25
CA THR A 71 22.06 -7.00 6.89
C THR A 71 21.27 -6.05 5.98
N ASP A 72 20.32 -5.28 6.54
CA ASP A 72 19.39 -4.44 5.79
C ASP A 72 19.60 -2.96 6.10
N HIS A 73 19.72 -2.62 7.40
CA HIS A 73 19.74 -1.25 7.88
C HIS A 73 20.74 -1.06 9.03
N VAL A 74 21.28 0.15 9.12
CA VAL A 74 22.14 0.56 10.25
C VAL A 74 21.42 1.65 11.04
N GLU A 75 20.80 1.24 12.15
CA GLU A 75 19.93 2.07 12.99
C GLU A 75 20.49 2.17 14.44
N PRO A 76 21.61 2.90 14.69
CA PRO A 76 22.21 3.02 16.03
C PRO A 76 21.24 3.58 17.08
N ILE A 77 20.20 4.28 16.66
CA ILE A 77 19.15 4.81 17.54
C ILE A 77 18.52 3.72 18.40
N PHE A 78 18.51 2.47 17.95
CA PHE A 78 17.96 1.35 18.70
C PHE A 78 18.68 1.10 20.02
N ALA A 79 19.98 1.37 20.09
CA ALA A 79 20.71 1.32 21.36
C ALA A 79 20.22 2.37 22.37
N LEU A 80 19.73 3.53 21.90
CA LEU A 80 19.15 4.57 22.77
C LEU A 80 17.69 4.25 23.14
N VAL A 81 16.99 3.50 22.30
CA VAL A 81 15.60 3.09 22.52
C VAL A 81 15.50 1.86 23.41
N ALA A 82 16.41 0.90 23.28
CA ALA A 82 16.37 -0.39 23.95
C ALA A 82 16.09 -0.34 25.48
N PRO A 83 16.62 0.63 26.25
CA PRO A 83 16.33 0.73 27.69
C PRO A 83 14.84 0.92 28.05
N ILE A 84 13.98 1.23 27.09
CA ILE A 84 12.53 1.34 27.35
C ILE A 84 11.96 0.01 27.83
N PHE A 85 12.48 -1.11 27.35
CA PHE A 85 12.05 -2.45 27.75
C PHE A 85 12.48 -2.86 29.15
N TRP A 86 13.40 -2.14 29.77
CA TRP A 86 13.71 -2.31 31.21
C TRP A 86 12.62 -1.68 32.10
N VAL A 87 11.79 -0.75 31.53
CA VAL A 87 10.71 -0.06 32.23
C VAL A 87 9.35 -0.69 31.88
N TRP A 88 9.15 -1.00 30.62
CA TRP A 88 7.91 -1.60 30.12
C TRP A 88 8.25 -2.62 29.02
N ASP A 89 8.32 -3.88 29.42
CA ASP A 89 8.68 -5.02 28.55
C ASP A 89 7.47 -5.47 27.73
N ASP A 90 7.09 -4.63 26.77
CA ASP A 90 5.95 -4.83 25.89
C ASP A 90 6.14 -4.03 24.61
N VAL A 91 5.85 -4.62 23.46
CA VAL A 91 5.99 -3.98 22.14
C VAL A 91 5.23 -2.66 22.02
N ARG A 92 4.12 -2.48 22.76
CA ARG A 92 3.33 -1.25 22.83
C ARG A 92 4.15 -0.05 23.36
N ALA A 93 5.22 -0.30 24.09
CA ALA A 93 6.12 0.75 24.55
C ALA A 93 6.75 1.53 23.39
N LEU A 94 7.08 0.84 22.29
CA LEU A 94 7.60 1.47 21.06
C LEU A 94 6.59 2.39 20.39
N LEU A 95 5.33 1.98 20.31
CA LEU A 95 4.24 2.76 19.73
C LEU A 95 3.97 4.05 20.53
N VAL A 96 3.98 3.93 21.88
CA VAL A 96 3.87 5.09 22.78
C VAL A 96 5.07 6.01 22.68
N LEU A 97 6.28 5.45 22.58
CA LEU A 97 7.51 6.21 22.40
C LEU A 97 7.46 7.04 21.11
N GLN A 98 7.11 6.43 19.98
CA GLN A 98 7.00 7.11 18.69
C GLN A 98 6.00 8.26 18.76
N SER A 99 4.79 8.01 19.26
CA SER A 99 3.76 9.02 19.43
C SER A 99 4.22 10.18 20.32
N THR A 100 4.96 9.88 21.39
CA THR A 100 5.50 10.87 22.32
C THR A 100 6.60 11.71 21.68
N VAL A 101 7.54 11.08 20.97
CA VAL A 101 8.66 11.78 20.30
C VAL A 101 8.11 12.73 19.21
N LEU A 102 7.14 12.29 18.42
CA LEU A 102 6.49 13.12 17.42
C LEU A 102 5.75 14.30 18.07
N ALA A 103 4.97 14.05 19.13
CA ALA A 103 4.26 15.10 19.87
C ALA A 103 5.21 16.17 20.42
N LEU A 104 6.34 15.74 21.00
CA LEU A 104 7.36 16.63 21.57
C LEU A 104 7.97 17.59 20.53
N GLY A 105 7.90 17.28 19.24
CA GLY A 105 8.29 18.16 18.15
C GLY A 105 7.55 19.50 18.14
N ALA A 106 6.32 19.56 18.66
CA ALA A 106 5.55 20.80 18.78
C ALA A 106 6.22 21.84 19.69
N TRP A 107 7.02 21.39 20.67
CA TRP A 107 7.72 22.28 21.59
C TRP A 107 8.79 23.14 20.88
N PRO A 108 9.78 22.60 20.16
CA PRO A 108 10.72 23.41 19.39
C PRO A 108 10.03 24.22 18.28
N VAL A 109 8.97 23.73 17.64
CA VAL A 109 8.17 24.47 16.65
C VAL A 109 7.58 25.74 17.28
N TYR A 110 6.92 25.63 18.43
CA TYR A 110 6.37 26.78 19.16
C TYR A 110 7.44 27.86 19.40
N TRP A 111 8.61 27.46 19.90
CA TRP A 111 9.69 28.40 20.23
C TRP A 111 10.35 29.00 18.99
N LEU A 112 10.51 28.24 17.91
CA LEU A 112 10.98 28.73 16.61
C LEU A 112 10.06 29.81 16.07
N ALA A 113 8.76 29.52 15.98
CA ALA A 113 7.76 30.46 15.49
C ALA A 113 7.66 31.71 16.37
N ARG A 114 7.50 31.53 17.68
CA ARG A 114 7.44 32.66 18.63
C ARG A 114 8.67 33.58 18.51
N ARG A 115 9.89 33.01 18.41
CA ARG A 115 11.10 33.82 18.26
C ARG A 115 11.12 34.62 16.95
N ARG A 116 10.72 34.00 15.84
CA ARG A 116 10.74 34.62 14.52
C ARG A 116 9.63 35.67 14.33
N LEU A 117 8.46 35.45 14.93
CA LEU A 117 7.32 36.34 14.82
C LEU A 117 7.38 37.54 15.77
N ARG A 118 8.19 37.48 16.83
CA ARG A 118 8.21 38.48 17.89
C ARG A 118 8.46 39.92 17.41
N SER A 119 9.30 40.09 16.40
CA SER A 119 9.61 41.40 15.84
C SER A 119 8.47 42.04 15.03
N LEU A 120 7.51 41.23 14.60
CA LEU A 120 6.35 41.64 13.77
C LEU A 120 5.07 41.80 14.61
N ALA A 121 4.87 40.92 15.59
CA ALA A 121 3.60 40.76 16.30
C ALA A 121 3.65 41.17 17.78
N GLY A 122 4.80 41.56 18.29
CA GLY A 122 5.00 41.68 19.71
C GLY A 122 4.95 40.35 20.44
N GLU A 123 4.83 40.38 21.78
CA GLU A 123 4.91 39.16 22.59
C GLU A 123 3.66 38.27 22.44
N HIS A 124 2.45 38.85 22.59
CA HIS A 124 1.19 38.12 22.55
C HIS A 124 0.90 37.52 21.13
N GLY A 125 1.12 38.33 20.09
CA GLY A 125 0.95 37.84 18.72
C GLY A 125 1.95 36.74 18.34
N ALA A 126 3.20 36.84 18.87
CA ALA A 126 4.21 35.80 18.70
C ALA A 126 3.86 34.49 19.47
N GLU A 127 3.26 34.59 20.64
CA GLU A 127 2.75 33.45 21.39
C GLU A 127 1.59 32.76 20.64
N ALA A 128 0.62 33.54 20.16
CA ALA A 128 -0.51 33.02 19.37
C ALA A 128 -0.03 32.34 18.07
N GLY A 129 0.87 32.98 17.33
CA GLY A 129 1.46 32.38 16.13
C GLY A 129 2.28 31.13 16.43
N GLY A 130 3.00 31.11 17.58
CA GLY A 130 3.72 29.92 18.02
C GLY A 130 2.80 28.73 18.31
N ILE A 131 1.70 28.97 19.01
CA ILE A 131 0.67 27.95 19.27
C ILE A 131 0.07 27.44 17.97
N LEU A 132 -0.24 28.35 17.03
CA LEU A 132 -0.82 27.97 15.75
C LEU A 132 0.13 27.09 14.90
N PHE A 133 1.42 27.42 14.85
CA PHE A 133 2.41 26.56 14.17
C PHE A 133 2.61 25.22 14.87
N ALA A 134 2.56 25.18 16.21
CA ALA A 134 2.58 23.93 16.96
C ALA A 134 1.34 23.07 16.64
N LEU A 135 0.15 23.69 16.56
CA LEU A 135 -1.08 23.03 16.15
C LEU A 135 -1.01 22.52 14.70
N SER A 136 -0.54 23.37 13.76
CA SER A 136 -0.36 23.01 12.36
C SER A 136 0.60 21.83 12.18
N TYR A 137 1.67 21.78 12.97
CA TYR A 137 2.60 20.66 13.00
C TYR A 137 1.93 19.38 13.49
N LEU A 138 1.20 19.42 14.61
CA LEU A 138 0.53 18.26 15.19
C LEU A 138 -0.62 17.73 14.30
N LEU A 139 -1.32 18.61 13.59
CA LEU A 139 -2.39 18.26 12.64
C LEU A 139 -1.87 18.06 11.21
N SER A 140 -0.57 17.84 11.02
CA SER A 140 0.00 17.55 9.71
C SER A 140 -0.31 16.11 9.30
N PRO A 141 -1.11 15.87 8.23
CA PRO A 141 -1.47 14.52 7.82
C PRO A 141 -0.27 13.58 7.57
N PRO A 142 0.85 14.02 6.94
CA PRO A 142 2.03 13.17 6.79
C PRO A 142 2.68 12.76 8.14
N LEU A 143 2.59 13.59 9.18
CA LEU A 143 3.08 13.24 10.53
C LEU A 143 2.18 12.23 11.20
N GLU A 144 0.87 12.43 11.09
CA GLU A 144 -0.16 11.53 11.65
C GLU A 144 -0.11 10.15 10.98
N ALA A 145 -0.03 10.12 9.65
CA ALA A 145 0.10 8.88 8.87
C ALA A 145 1.35 8.09 9.26
N ALA A 146 2.49 8.79 9.40
CA ALA A 146 3.75 8.17 9.83
C ALA A 146 3.66 7.58 11.25
N ASN A 147 2.89 8.21 12.14
CA ASN A 147 2.67 7.71 13.50
C ASN A 147 1.80 6.44 13.53
N LEU A 148 0.89 6.31 12.57
CA LEU A 148 -0.03 5.16 12.46
C LEU A 148 0.52 4.04 11.54
N ALA A 149 1.68 4.25 10.91
CA ALA A 149 2.34 3.26 10.07
C ALA A 149 3.24 2.31 10.87
N GLU A 150 2.76 1.79 11.98
CA GLU A 150 3.51 0.98 12.94
C GLU A 150 4.73 1.73 13.53
N PHE A 151 5.62 1.03 14.24
CA PHE A 151 6.84 1.65 14.74
C PHE A 151 7.95 1.57 13.69
N HIS A 152 8.62 2.72 13.47
CA HIS A 152 9.80 2.82 12.62
C HIS A 152 10.85 3.75 13.25
N ALA A 153 12.13 3.51 12.91
CA ALA A 153 13.21 4.38 13.40
C ALA A 153 13.09 5.82 12.87
N VAL A 154 12.73 5.97 11.60
CA VAL A 154 12.73 7.25 10.86
C VAL A 154 11.90 8.36 11.53
N PRO A 155 10.67 8.12 12.04
CA PRO A 155 9.92 9.11 12.80
C PRO A 155 10.63 9.67 14.03
N LEU A 156 11.51 8.88 14.66
CA LEU A 156 12.29 9.34 15.81
C LEU A 156 13.26 10.49 15.46
N GLY A 157 13.60 10.65 14.18
CA GLY A 157 14.42 11.73 13.65
C GLY A 157 13.76 13.11 13.67
N VAL A 158 12.42 13.17 13.76
CA VAL A 158 11.66 14.43 13.70
C VAL A 158 12.02 15.40 14.82
N LEU A 159 12.07 14.91 16.05
CA LEU A 159 12.42 15.74 17.22
C LEU A 159 13.86 16.26 17.15
N PRO A 160 14.91 15.45 16.94
CA PRO A 160 16.27 15.95 16.85
C PRO A 160 16.49 16.92 15.70
N ILE A 161 15.84 16.75 14.53
CA ILE A 161 15.88 17.74 13.44
C ILE A 161 15.36 19.10 13.91
N LEU A 162 14.17 19.14 14.53
CA LEU A 162 13.58 20.37 15.06
C LEU A 162 14.43 21.01 16.15
N LEU A 163 15.02 20.19 17.02
CA LEU A 163 15.95 20.66 18.05
C LEU A 163 17.23 21.22 17.43
N ALA A 164 17.78 20.62 16.38
CA ALA A 164 18.94 21.14 15.66
C ALA A 164 18.64 22.53 15.09
N LEU A 165 17.51 22.68 14.38
CA LEU A 165 17.07 23.98 13.86
C LEU A 165 16.90 25.03 14.98
N TRP A 166 16.29 24.64 16.09
CA TRP A 166 16.08 25.51 17.26
C TRP A 166 17.39 25.94 17.93
N TRP A 167 18.33 24.99 18.15
CA TRP A 167 19.59 25.32 18.80
C TRP A 167 20.53 26.11 17.92
N ALA A 168 20.51 25.89 16.59
CA ALA A 168 21.22 26.76 15.64
C ALA A 168 20.72 28.21 15.70
N GLU A 169 19.40 28.43 15.80
CA GLU A 169 18.81 29.77 15.99
C GLU A 169 19.27 30.45 17.27
N ARG A 170 19.65 29.70 18.28
CA ARG A 170 20.13 30.19 19.58
C ARG A 170 21.66 30.27 19.68
N GLY A 171 22.37 29.88 18.63
CA GLY A 171 23.84 29.79 18.67
C GLY A 171 24.37 28.74 19.66
N ARG A 172 23.56 27.74 20.02
CA ARG A 172 23.95 26.65 20.95
C ARG A 172 24.56 25.47 20.18
N TRP A 173 25.75 25.75 19.63
CA TRP A 173 26.37 24.89 18.63
C TRP A 173 26.68 23.47 19.11
N GLY A 174 27.07 23.27 20.39
CA GLY A 174 27.30 21.94 20.95
C GLY A 174 26.01 21.09 20.99
N ARG A 175 24.88 21.72 21.39
CA ARG A 175 23.57 21.04 21.38
C ARG A 175 23.07 20.80 19.96
N PHE A 176 23.35 21.73 19.04
CA PHE A 176 23.07 21.56 17.61
C PHE A 176 23.80 20.32 17.07
N ALA A 177 25.13 20.20 17.35
CA ALA A 177 25.90 19.05 16.91
C ALA A 177 25.34 17.73 17.47
N ALA A 178 25.01 17.69 18.75
CA ALA A 178 24.42 16.50 19.38
C ALA A 178 23.11 16.10 18.69
N ALA A 179 22.23 17.07 18.38
CA ALA A 179 20.97 16.78 17.67
C ALA A 179 21.20 16.29 16.24
N CYS A 180 22.15 16.86 15.50
CA CYS A 180 22.51 16.39 14.17
C CYS A 180 23.08 14.96 14.18
N LEU A 181 23.92 14.64 15.18
CA LEU A 181 24.46 13.29 15.33
C LEU A 181 23.37 12.27 15.69
N VAL A 182 22.42 12.63 16.56
CA VAL A 182 21.26 11.78 16.84
C VAL A 182 20.42 11.61 15.56
N THR A 183 20.21 12.66 14.76
CA THR A 183 19.52 12.54 13.46
C THR A 183 20.24 11.55 12.55
N ALA A 184 21.57 11.64 12.43
CA ALA A 184 22.35 10.74 11.60
C ALA A 184 22.37 9.29 12.12
N ALA A 185 22.19 9.09 13.43
CA ALA A 185 22.13 7.77 14.06
C ALA A 185 20.76 7.09 13.98
N VAL A 186 19.75 7.75 13.42
CA VAL A 186 18.40 7.16 13.26
C VAL A 186 18.43 6.03 12.24
N LYS A 187 19.01 6.28 11.08
CA LYS A 187 19.14 5.31 9.98
C LYS A 187 20.25 5.81 9.02
N GLU A 188 20.82 4.91 8.23
CA GLU A 188 21.92 5.25 7.32
C GLU A 188 21.61 6.44 6.39
N GLU A 189 20.47 6.49 5.76
CA GLU A 189 20.09 7.61 4.88
C GLU A 189 19.81 8.92 5.62
N MET A 190 19.44 8.87 6.90
CA MET A 190 19.23 10.06 7.72
C MET A 190 20.54 10.84 7.98
N ALA A 191 21.69 10.19 7.78
CA ALA A 191 22.97 10.87 7.80
C ALA A 191 23.09 11.96 6.74
N LEU A 192 22.45 11.80 5.58
CA LEU A 192 22.41 12.84 4.52
C LEU A 192 21.71 14.12 5.01
N LEU A 193 20.70 14.00 5.87
CA LEU A 193 20.10 15.15 6.53
C LEU A 193 21.08 15.79 7.55
N GLY A 194 21.89 14.96 8.22
CA GLY A 194 22.98 15.41 9.07
C GLY A 194 24.03 16.25 8.29
N VAL A 195 24.37 15.83 7.06
CA VAL A 195 25.25 16.60 6.15
C VAL A 195 24.64 17.96 5.84
N MET A 196 23.36 17.99 5.44
CA MET A 196 22.64 19.22 5.08
C MET A 196 22.53 20.16 6.28
N LEU A 197 22.15 19.66 7.45
CA LEU A 197 22.10 20.44 8.70
C LEU A 197 23.48 20.98 9.09
N GLY A 198 24.52 20.15 9.01
CA GLY A 198 25.90 20.55 9.32
C GLY A 198 26.40 21.68 8.41
N GLY A 199 26.21 21.54 7.09
CA GLY A 199 26.53 22.54 6.09
C GLY A 199 25.76 23.87 6.32
N TRP A 200 24.44 23.75 6.56
CA TRP A 200 23.61 24.90 6.88
C TRP A 200 24.02 25.58 8.20
N GLY A 201 24.34 24.78 9.23
CA GLY A 201 24.84 25.30 10.51
C GLY A 201 26.16 26.06 10.37
N ALA A 202 27.09 25.53 9.56
CA ALA A 202 28.36 26.18 9.24
C ALA A 202 28.15 27.53 8.51
N TRP A 203 27.23 27.54 7.55
CA TRP A 203 26.85 28.77 6.83
C TRP A 203 26.19 29.79 7.78
N ARG A 204 25.25 29.33 8.58
CA ARG A 204 24.47 30.16 9.51
C ARG A 204 25.31 30.79 10.61
N ALA A 205 26.32 30.06 11.11
CA ALA A 205 27.20 30.53 12.18
C ALA A 205 28.09 31.70 11.76
N GLY A 206 28.38 31.84 10.47
CA GLY A 206 29.27 32.87 9.94
C GLY A 206 30.75 32.57 10.15
N ARG A 207 31.59 33.36 9.48
CA ARG A 207 33.03 33.08 9.34
C ARG A 207 33.83 33.13 10.66
N ALA A 208 33.44 33.96 11.60
CA ALA A 208 34.18 34.22 12.85
C ALA A 208 33.74 33.33 14.03
N SER A 209 32.71 32.50 13.85
CA SER A 209 32.10 31.69 14.91
C SER A 209 32.70 30.28 14.97
N SER A 210 32.92 29.76 16.18
CA SER A 210 33.26 28.34 16.44
C SER A 210 32.15 27.39 15.89
N GLY A 211 30.91 27.90 15.79
CA GLY A 211 29.80 27.17 15.22
C GLY A 211 30.02 26.72 13.77
N ARG A 212 30.79 27.48 12.99
CA ARG A 212 31.19 27.13 11.62
C ARG A 212 31.94 25.81 11.58
N TRP A 213 32.97 25.68 12.41
CA TRP A 213 33.79 24.49 12.45
C TRP A 213 33.04 23.29 13.03
N ILE A 214 32.16 23.54 14.00
CA ILE A 214 31.25 22.50 14.51
C ILE A 214 30.33 22.02 13.41
N GLY A 215 29.71 22.92 12.62
CA GLY A 215 28.85 22.55 11.48
C GLY A 215 29.60 21.74 10.41
N VAL A 216 30.83 22.18 10.06
CA VAL A 216 31.71 21.44 9.13
C VAL A 216 32.05 20.04 9.67
N GLY A 217 32.41 19.96 10.96
CA GLY A 217 32.71 18.69 11.63
C GLY A 217 31.51 17.74 11.60
N VAL A 218 30.31 18.24 11.89
CA VAL A 218 29.07 17.46 11.80
C VAL A 218 28.87 16.93 10.38
N ALA A 219 29.03 17.78 9.35
CA ALA A 219 28.86 17.36 7.96
C ALA A 219 29.87 16.27 7.58
N ILE A 220 31.14 16.43 7.95
CA ILE A 220 32.18 15.42 7.67
C ILE A 220 31.85 14.08 8.36
N VAL A 221 31.49 14.11 9.66
CA VAL A 221 31.13 12.90 10.41
C VAL A 221 29.89 12.22 9.79
N ALA A 222 28.90 13.01 9.38
CA ALA A 222 27.67 12.48 8.75
C ALA A 222 27.97 11.85 7.39
N VAL A 223 28.83 12.45 6.54
CA VAL A 223 29.28 11.84 5.27
C VAL A 223 30.02 10.53 5.55
N ALA A 224 30.99 10.55 6.47
CA ALA A 224 31.76 9.35 6.81
C ALA A 224 30.84 8.23 7.33
N TRP A 225 29.87 8.59 8.18
CA TRP A 225 28.90 7.64 8.69
C TRP A 225 28.03 7.05 7.59
N PHE A 226 27.49 7.89 6.69
CA PHE A 226 26.71 7.41 5.54
C PHE A 226 27.50 6.41 4.69
N VAL A 227 28.75 6.76 4.36
CA VAL A 227 29.63 5.90 3.55
C VAL A 227 29.93 4.58 4.28
N ILE A 228 30.28 4.63 5.55
CA ILE A 228 30.61 3.44 6.34
C ILE A 228 29.36 2.55 6.49
N ALA A 229 28.22 3.12 6.84
CA ALA A 229 26.98 2.35 7.04
C ALA A 229 26.52 1.68 5.73
N THR A 230 26.44 2.45 4.63
CA THR A 230 25.85 2.00 3.36
C THR A 230 26.80 1.11 2.55
N PHE A 231 28.11 1.40 2.55
CA PHE A 231 29.05 0.73 1.63
C PHE A 231 30.03 -0.23 2.36
N VAL A 232 30.03 -0.26 3.70
CA VAL A 232 30.90 -1.18 4.45
C VAL A 232 30.08 -2.09 5.35
N ILE A 233 29.25 -1.54 6.26
CA ILE A 233 28.54 -2.34 7.27
C ILE A 233 27.46 -3.20 6.62
N ILE A 234 26.53 -2.60 5.86
CA ILE A 234 25.44 -3.34 5.23
C ILE A 234 25.99 -4.43 4.28
N PRO A 235 26.88 -4.14 3.31
CA PRO A 235 27.39 -5.17 2.42
C PRO A 235 28.12 -6.31 3.13
N ALA A 236 28.89 -6.00 4.19
CA ALA A 236 29.61 -7.03 4.95
C ALA A 236 28.68 -8.03 5.63
N HIS A 237 27.52 -7.59 6.10
CA HIS A 237 26.54 -8.45 6.76
C HIS A 237 25.56 -9.07 5.75
N ALA A 238 25.13 -8.34 4.72
CA ALA A 238 24.24 -8.81 3.68
C ALA A 238 24.85 -9.97 2.88
N ALA A 239 26.12 -9.90 2.52
CA ALA A 239 26.82 -10.97 1.84
C ALA A 239 26.80 -12.29 2.62
N ALA A 240 26.92 -12.22 3.94
CA ALA A 240 26.85 -13.39 4.81
C ALA A 240 25.43 -13.98 4.93
N ALA A 241 24.38 -13.15 4.86
CA ALA A 241 23.00 -13.56 5.05
C ALA A 241 22.30 -13.96 3.75
N TYR A 242 22.61 -13.28 2.63
CA TYR A 242 21.90 -13.44 1.36
C TYR A 242 22.77 -13.95 0.20
N GLY A 243 24.08 -14.13 0.43
CA GLY A 243 25.02 -14.51 -0.62
C GLY A 243 25.36 -13.40 -1.62
N ASP A 244 24.77 -12.23 -1.47
CA ASP A 244 25.02 -11.05 -2.30
C ASP A 244 25.27 -9.83 -1.42
N ALA A 245 26.25 -9.01 -1.80
CA ALA A 245 26.57 -7.76 -1.11
C ALA A 245 25.77 -6.56 -1.64
N ALA A 246 25.03 -6.72 -2.75
CA ALA A 246 24.22 -5.64 -3.32
C ALA A 246 23.01 -5.32 -2.43
N SER A 247 22.82 -4.05 -2.12
CA SER A 247 21.63 -3.61 -1.40
C SER A 247 20.40 -3.73 -2.30
N ILE A 248 19.42 -4.53 -1.88
CA ILE A 248 18.12 -4.67 -2.55
C ILE A 248 17.36 -3.35 -2.65
N TYR A 249 17.70 -2.35 -1.84
CA TYR A 249 17.03 -1.05 -1.82
C TYR A 249 17.39 -0.17 -3.02
N PHE A 250 18.50 -0.41 -3.72
CA PHE A 250 18.81 0.31 -4.95
C PHE A 250 17.86 -0.09 -6.09
N GLN A 251 17.36 -1.31 -6.09
CA GLN A 251 16.34 -1.79 -7.05
C GLN A 251 15.04 -0.95 -7.01
N ARG A 252 14.78 -0.25 -5.89
CA ARG A 252 13.63 0.67 -5.78
C ARG A 252 13.71 1.89 -6.69
N TYR A 253 14.87 2.14 -7.33
CA TYR A 253 15.04 3.28 -8.23
C TYR A 253 14.88 2.91 -9.71
N GLY A 254 14.57 1.65 -10.02
CA GLY A 254 14.11 1.17 -11.32
C GLY A 254 15.00 1.64 -12.48
N GLU A 255 14.43 2.44 -13.37
CA GLU A 255 15.13 2.92 -14.58
C GLU A 255 16.34 3.83 -14.32
N LEU A 256 16.52 4.35 -13.11
CA LEU A 256 17.69 5.16 -12.76
C LEU A 256 18.93 4.30 -12.53
N GLY A 257 18.78 3.02 -12.18
CA GLY A 257 19.86 2.05 -12.04
C GLY A 257 19.81 1.25 -10.74
N ASP A 258 20.57 0.15 -10.71
CA ASP A 258 20.58 -0.83 -9.62
C ASP A 258 21.72 -0.60 -8.61
N SER A 259 22.51 0.45 -8.81
CA SER A 259 23.58 0.85 -7.89
C SER A 259 23.58 2.35 -7.61
N ALA A 260 24.16 2.75 -6.48
CA ALA A 260 24.31 4.17 -6.14
C ALA A 260 25.07 4.96 -7.24
N VAL A 261 26.04 4.33 -7.92
CA VAL A 261 26.83 4.95 -8.99
C VAL A 261 25.96 5.15 -10.25
N ASP A 262 25.17 4.16 -10.62
CA ASP A 262 24.30 4.23 -11.80
C ASP A 262 23.18 5.27 -11.58
N ILE A 263 22.59 5.29 -10.37
CA ILE A 263 21.60 6.30 -9.99
C ILE A 263 22.23 7.71 -10.09
N ALA A 264 23.39 7.93 -9.48
CA ALA A 264 24.09 9.22 -9.52
C ALA A 264 24.45 9.63 -10.97
N ARG A 265 24.87 8.67 -11.81
CA ARG A 265 25.14 8.89 -13.23
C ARG A 265 23.86 9.28 -13.98
N SER A 266 22.76 8.55 -13.75
CA SER A 266 21.47 8.83 -14.40
C SER A 266 20.92 10.21 -14.03
N LEU A 267 21.04 10.63 -12.77
CA LEU A 267 20.65 11.98 -12.32
C LEU A 267 21.41 13.09 -13.08
N LEU A 268 22.66 12.85 -13.44
CA LEU A 268 23.50 13.84 -14.14
C LEU A 268 23.35 13.79 -15.66
N THR A 269 23.16 12.60 -16.21
CA THR A 269 23.23 12.37 -17.67
C THR A 269 21.87 12.19 -18.34
N ARG A 270 20.79 11.93 -17.56
CA ARG A 270 19.44 11.64 -18.06
C ARG A 270 18.38 12.57 -17.44
N PRO A 271 18.52 13.93 -17.52
CA PRO A 271 17.59 14.87 -16.86
C PRO A 271 16.17 14.75 -17.39
N GLY A 272 15.96 14.35 -18.64
CA GLY A 272 14.63 14.09 -19.20
C GLY A 272 13.91 12.93 -18.48
N LEU A 273 14.61 11.83 -18.17
CA LEU A 273 14.06 10.72 -17.39
C LEU A 273 13.72 11.16 -15.97
N VAL A 274 14.62 11.90 -15.32
CA VAL A 274 14.36 12.44 -13.97
C VAL A 274 13.10 13.32 -13.95
N TRP A 275 12.95 14.18 -14.98
CA TRP A 275 11.76 15.01 -15.12
C TRP A 275 10.51 14.17 -15.35
N ALA A 276 10.56 13.18 -16.25
CA ALA A 276 9.43 12.28 -16.51
C ALA A 276 8.95 11.59 -15.23
N ILE A 277 9.88 11.05 -14.43
CA ILE A 277 9.57 10.42 -13.14
C ILE A 277 8.92 11.44 -12.19
N VAL A 278 9.55 12.59 -11.94
CA VAL A 278 9.07 13.57 -10.94
C VAL A 278 7.73 14.20 -11.35
N SER A 279 7.47 14.34 -12.65
CA SER A 279 6.23 14.95 -13.17
C SER A 279 5.03 13.99 -13.22
N GLU A 280 5.17 12.75 -12.84
CA GLU A 280 4.03 11.83 -12.72
C GLU A 280 2.97 12.38 -11.77
N PRO A 281 1.67 12.25 -12.11
CA PRO A 281 0.57 12.81 -11.32
C PRO A 281 0.62 12.43 -9.84
N ALA A 282 0.95 11.18 -9.50
CA ALA A 282 1.04 10.71 -8.13
C ALA A 282 2.14 11.45 -7.32
N ARG A 283 3.29 11.70 -7.94
CA ARG A 283 4.41 12.42 -7.31
C ARG A 283 4.14 13.92 -7.17
N LEU A 284 3.47 14.52 -8.16
CA LEU A 284 3.01 15.90 -8.07
C LEU A 284 1.94 16.06 -6.98
N HIS A 285 1.01 15.12 -6.86
CA HIS A 285 0.03 15.08 -5.78
C HIS A 285 0.72 14.99 -4.40
N TYR A 286 1.71 14.12 -4.26
CA TYR A 286 2.52 14.01 -3.05
C TYR A 286 3.20 15.33 -2.67
N LEU A 287 3.88 15.98 -3.62
CA LEU A 287 4.48 17.31 -3.41
C LEU A 287 3.45 18.35 -3.01
N GLY A 288 2.31 18.37 -3.71
CA GLY A 288 1.17 19.22 -3.40
C GLY A 288 0.67 19.03 -1.99
N GLY A 289 0.50 17.79 -1.56
CA GLY A 289 0.07 17.41 -0.21
C GLY A 289 1.05 17.85 0.89
N LEU A 290 2.35 17.65 0.67
CA LEU A 290 3.38 18.13 1.60
C LEU A 290 3.31 19.67 1.77
N LEU A 291 3.16 20.42 0.68
CA LEU A 291 3.08 21.88 0.71
C LEU A 291 1.74 22.36 1.28
N ALA A 292 0.64 21.68 0.97
CA ALA A 292 -0.70 21.98 1.47
C ALA A 292 -0.78 21.88 3.00
N SER A 293 -0.04 20.96 3.62
CA SER A 293 0.01 20.79 5.08
C SER A 293 0.38 22.06 5.84
N VAL A 294 1.06 23.01 5.18
CA VAL A 294 1.46 24.31 5.73
C VAL A 294 1.00 25.50 4.85
N GLY A 295 -0.05 25.31 4.05
CA GLY A 295 -0.68 26.33 3.22
C GLY A 295 0.25 26.97 2.17
N GLY A 296 1.22 26.20 1.63
CA GLY A 296 2.19 26.66 0.63
C GLY A 296 3.26 27.63 1.18
N LEU A 297 3.17 28.08 2.43
CA LEU A 297 4.06 29.07 3.03
C LEU A 297 5.53 28.63 3.06
N ALA A 298 5.77 27.31 3.06
CA ALA A 298 7.12 26.74 3.03
C ALA A 298 7.92 27.15 1.78
N LEU A 299 7.28 27.37 0.64
CA LEU A 299 7.93 27.83 -0.61
C LEU A 299 8.69 29.16 -0.45
N LEU A 300 8.29 29.98 0.50
CA LEU A 300 8.94 31.24 0.81
C LEU A 300 10.13 31.11 1.78
N GLY A 301 10.46 29.87 2.18
CA GLY A 301 11.62 29.53 2.99
C GLY A 301 12.55 28.51 2.31
N PRO A 302 12.97 28.73 1.04
CA PRO A 302 13.66 27.71 0.24
C PRO A 302 14.98 27.21 0.84
N GLU A 303 15.71 28.05 1.59
CA GLU A 303 16.95 27.64 2.26
C GLU A 303 16.76 26.60 3.36
N ILE A 304 15.55 26.49 3.91
CA ILE A 304 15.20 25.44 4.87
C ILE A 304 14.66 24.22 4.13
N LEU A 305 13.84 24.41 3.08
CA LEU A 305 13.37 23.29 2.26
C LEU A 305 14.52 22.51 1.61
N LEU A 306 15.57 23.21 1.19
CA LEU A 306 16.75 22.60 0.57
C LEU A 306 17.42 21.59 1.50
N LEU A 307 17.27 21.74 2.83
CA LEU A 307 17.83 20.79 3.80
C LEU A 307 17.15 19.40 3.72
N ALA A 308 15.91 19.36 3.26
CA ALA A 308 15.18 18.11 3.07
C ALA A 308 15.46 17.44 1.70
N ALA A 309 16.19 18.12 0.79
CA ALA A 309 16.34 17.71 -0.60
C ALA A 309 16.84 16.27 -0.81
N PRO A 310 17.83 15.74 -0.06
CA PRO A 310 18.27 14.36 -0.27
C PRO A 310 17.16 13.34 -0.03
N LEU A 311 16.42 13.47 1.05
CA LEU A 311 15.34 12.54 1.40
C LEU A 311 14.11 12.74 0.51
N LEU A 312 13.77 14.00 0.18
CA LEU A 312 12.69 14.29 -0.75
C LEU A 312 12.99 13.71 -2.14
N ALA A 313 14.24 13.83 -2.61
CA ALA A 313 14.66 13.22 -3.86
C ALA A 313 14.58 11.68 -3.79
N ALA A 314 15.03 11.08 -2.69
CA ALA A 314 14.92 9.63 -2.50
C ALA A 314 13.47 9.16 -2.60
N ASN A 315 12.51 9.88 -1.99
CA ASN A 315 11.10 9.55 -2.05
C ASN A 315 10.53 9.74 -3.47
N LEU A 316 10.80 10.88 -4.12
CA LEU A 316 10.25 11.20 -5.44
C LEU A 316 10.78 10.32 -6.57
N LEU A 317 12.03 9.88 -6.47
CA LEU A 317 12.69 9.08 -7.51
C LEU A 317 12.49 7.58 -7.33
N SER A 318 11.89 7.16 -6.23
CA SER A 318 11.62 5.75 -5.97
C SER A 318 10.51 5.21 -6.89
N ALA A 319 10.66 3.98 -7.33
CA ALA A 319 9.62 3.19 -7.97
C ALA A 319 8.64 2.56 -6.94
N TYR A 320 8.91 2.69 -5.64
CA TYR A 320 8.08 2.12 -4.58
C TYR A 320 7.00 3.13 -4.12
N PRO A 321 5.72 2.92 -4.45
CA PRO A 321 4.65 3.91 -4.24
C PRO A 321 4.51 4.37 -2.79
N ALA A 322 4.74 3.51 -1.80
CA ALA A 322 4.65 3.87 -0.40
C ALA A 322 5.57 5.04 -0.01
N GLN A 323 6.70 5.26 -0.71
CA GLN A 323 7.63 6.34 -0.40
C GLN A 323 7.09 7.73 -0.77
N TYR A 324 6.22 7.81 -1.80
CA TYR A 324 5.63 9.07 -2.26
C TYR A 324 4.09 9.12 -2.15
N SER A 325 3.48 8.25 -1.35
CA SER A 325 2.05 8.32 -1.05
C SER A 325 1.71 9.36 0.04
N GLY A 326 2.64 9.66 0.94
CA GLY A 326 2.39 10.46 2.14
C GLY A 326 1.74 9.70 3.30
N GLU A 327 1.47 8.40 3.14
CA GLU A 327 0.70 7.56 4.07
C GLU A 327 1.54 6.71 5.00
N PHE A 328 2.85 6.70 4.80
CA PHE A 328 3.80 5.90 5.55
C PHE A 328 4.87 6.76 6.25
N HIS A 329 5.74 6.12 6.98
CA HIS A 329 6.79 6.75 7.78
C HIS A 329 7.82 7.57 6.98
N TYR A 330 7.95 7.37 5.66
CA TYR A 330 8.95 8.02 4.82
C TYR A 330 8.87 9.55 4.79
N SER A 331 7.67 10.12 5.00
CA SER A 331 7.45 11.57 4.96
C SER A 331 7.71 12.28 6.29
N ALA A 332 7.81 11.54 7.41
CA ALA A 332 7.96 12.14 8.73
C ALA A 332 9.14 13.10 8.85
N PRO A 333 10.37 12.78 8.39
CA PRO A 333 11.51 13.68 8.52
C PRO A 333 11.45 14.94 7.63
N LEU A 334 10.51 15.00 6.68
CA LEU A 334 10.30 16.17 5.84
C LEU A 334 9.48 17.24 6.57
N VAL A 335 8.56 16.83 7.46
CA VAL A 335 7.64 17.72 8.19
C VAL A 335 8.38 18.79 9.01
N PRO A 336 9.49 18.51 9.73
CA PRO A 336 10.30 19.53 10.38
C PRO A 336 10.74 20.66 9.48
N TYR A 337 11.21 20.35 8.29
CA TYR A 337 11.70 21.32 7.31
C TYR A 337 10.56 22.11 6.69
N LEU A 338 9.45 21.45 6.36
CA LEU A 338 8.23 22.12 5.85
C LEU A 338 7.72 23.15 6.88
N THR A 339 7.60 22.73 8.14
CA THR A 339 7.11 23.61 9.22
C THR A 339 8.08 24.78 9.48
N ALA A 340 9.39 24.52 9.58
CA ALA A 340 10.37 25.56 9.79
C ALA A 340 10.49 26.53 8.60
N ALA A 341 10.40 26.02 7.37
CA ALA A 341 10.33 26.82 6.15
C ALA A 341 9.08 27.70 6.11
N ALA A 342 7.91 27.16 6.51
CA ALA A 342 6.67 27.92 6.60
C ALA A 342 6.75 29.05 7.65
N ILE A 343 7.39 28.83 8.79
CA ILE A 343 7.65 29.90 9.77
C ILE A 343 8.49 31.02 9.15
N VAL A 344 9.56 30.69 8.44
CA VAL A 344 10.42 31.66 7.74
C VAL A 344 9.63 32.35 6.63
N GLY A 345 8.87 31.59 5.85
CA GLY A 345 8.04 32.07 4.75
C GLY A 345 6.97 33.06 5.21
N THR A 346 6.29 32.76 6.31
CA THR A 346 5.29 33.66 6.92
C THR A 346 5.91 35.00 7.29
N VAL A 347 7.11 35.01 7.92
CA VAL A 347 7.82 36.25 8.26
C VAL A 347 8.18 37.05 7.00
N ARG A 348 8.64 36.39 5.93
CA ARG A 348 8.96 37.04 4.64
C ARG A 348 7.74 37.59 3.96
N ALA A 349 6.68 36.80 3.89
CA ALA A 349 5.43 37.25 3.30
C ALA A 349 4.83 38.47 4.03
N ALA A 350 4.80 38.41 5.37
CA ALA A 350 4.30 39.57 6.16
C ALA A 350 5.13 40.84 5.93
N ARG A 351 6.45 40.74 5.86
CA ARG A 351 7.33 41.87 5.53
C ARG A 351 7.14 42.36 4.10
N GLY A 352 6.96 41.48 3.15
CA GLY A 352 6.71 41.81 1.76
C GLY A 352 5.37 42.54 1.59
N LEU A 353 4.29 42.01 2.13
CA LEU A 353 2.97 42.61 2.12
C LEU A 353 2.96 43.99 2.81
N HIS A 354 3.64 44.12 3.96
CA HIS A 354 3.78 45.41 4.63
C HIS A 354 4.48 46.46 3.75
N ARG A 355 5.54 46.11 3.03
CA ARG A 355 6.23 46.99 2.10
C ARG A 355 5.39 47.38 0.88
N LEU A 356 4.65 46.42 0.32
CA LEU A 356 3.86 46.63 -0.90
C LEU A 356 2.60 47.46 -0.64
N MET A 357 1.93 47.22 0.49
CA MET A 357 0.61 47.82 0.78
C MET A 357 0.70 49.03 1.69
N GLY A 358 1.88 49.43 2.18
CA GLY A 358 2.05 50.56 3.12
C GLY A 358 1.25 50.43 4.41
N GLY A 359 0.71 49.23 4.69
CA GLY A 359 -0.23 49.00 5.76
C GLY A 359 0.41 48.54 7.08
N ASN A 360 -0.41 48.14 8.04
CA ASN A 360 0.05 47.61 9.32
C ASN A 360 0.59 46.20 9.18
N GLY A 361 1.88 45.97 9.45
CA GLY A 361 2.51 44.65 9.36
C GLY A 361 1.89 43.57 10.27
N GLN A 362 1.19 43.98 11.34
CA GLN A 362 0.45 43.08 12.21
C GLN A 362 -0.81 42.54 11.53
N LEU A 363 -1.50 43.37 10.71
CA LEU A 363 -2.66 42.89 9.93
C LEU A 363 -2.24 41.89 8.85
N ALA A 364 -1.13 42.16 8.14
CA ALA A 364 -0.57 41.23 7.16
C ALA A 364 -0.21 39.88 7.82
N LEU A 365 0.43 39.93 8.97
CA LEU A 365 0.73 38.71 9.72
C LEU A 365 -0.54 37.98 10.20
N GLY A 366 -1.52 38.72 10.73
CA GLY A 366 -2.81 38.17 11.14
C GLY A 366 -3.52 37.43 9.99
N ALA A 367 -3.55 38.02 8.80
CA ALA A 367 -4.12 37.39 7.61
C ALA A 367 -3.37 36.08 7.22
N LEU A 368 -2.03 36.07 7.29
CA LEU A 368 -1.23 34.89 7.01
C LEU A 368 -1.42 33.77 8.06
N LEU A 369 -1.59 34.11 9.32
CA LEU A 369 -1.90 33.17 10.37
C LEU A 369 -3.31 32.58 10.22
N LEU A 370 -4.29 33.40 9.83
CA LEU A 370 -5.62 32.93 9.47
C LEU A 370 -5.60 32.00 8.24
N TRP A 371 -4.79 32.34 7.23
CA TRP A 371 -4.54 31.48 6.07
C TRP A 371 -3.96 30.13 6.50
N LEU A 372 -2.92 30.13 7.35
CA LEU A 372 -2.33 28.90 7.87
C LEU A 372 -3.36 28.08 8.63
N LEU A 373 -4.17 28.71 9.49
CA LEU A 373 -5.23 28.03 10.24
C LEU A 373 -6.27 27.40 9.30
N ALA A 374 -6.73 28.16 8.31
CA ALA A 374 -7.72 27.68 7.34
C ALA A 374 -7.19 26.46 6.55
N TRP A 375 -5.93 26.53 6.08
CA TRP A 375 -5.29 25.41 5.40
C TRP A 375 -5.03 24.23 6.32
N THR A 376 -4.55 24.46 7.54
CA THR A 376 -4.36 23.38 8.53
C THR A 376 -5.65 22.62 8.78
N LEU A 377 -6.74 23.33 9.10
CA LEU A 377 -8.02 22.71 9.40
C LEU A 377 -8.68 22.10 8.16
N GLY A 378 -8.65 22.80 7.03
CA GLY A 378 -9.23 22.34 5.77
C GLY A 378 -8.51 21.10 5.22
N TYR A 379 -7.18 21.13 5.16
CA TYR A 379 -6.40 19.99 4.68
C TYR A 379 -6.47 18.81 5.63
N HIS A 380 -6.41 19.07 6.97
CA HIS A 380 -6.63 18.03 7.96
C HIS A 380 -8.04 17.40 7.85
N ARG A 381 -9.09 18.21 7.56
CA ARG A 381 -10.45 17.70 7.35
C ARG A 381 -10.54 16.77 6.14
N LEU A 382 -9.68 16.97 5.13
CA LEU A 382 -9.64 16.11 3.93
C LEU A 382 -8.76 14.87 4.14
N GLU A 383 -7.54 15.05 4.64
CA GLU A 383 -6.47 14.04 4.63
C GLU A 383 -5.99 13.63 6.05
N GLY A 384 -6.58 14.19 7.11
CA GLY A 384 -6.14 13.91 8.48
C GLY A 384 -6.63 12.56 9.02
N TRP A 385 -5.91 12.04 10.00
CA TRP A 385 -6.11 10.73 10.62
C TRP A 385 -6.66 10.79 12.05
N THR A 386 -7.02 11.97 12.56
CA THR A 386 -7.76 12.10 13.82
C THR A 386 -9.27 11.93 13.58
N PRO A 387 -10.09 11.80 14.62
CA PRO A 387 -11.56 11.75 14.49
C PRO A 387 -12.19 12.94 13.73
N LEU A 388 -11.48 14.05 13.57
CA LEU A 388 -11.89 15.21 12.75
C LEU A 388 -11.42 15.12 11.30
N GLY A 389 -10.52 14.19 10.98
CA GLY A 389 -9.93 14.01 9.66
C GLY A 389 -10.78 13.17 8.73
N GLY A 390 -10.54 13.31 7.43
CA GLY A 390 -11.25 12.56 6.37
C GLY A 390 -10.82 11.10 6.27
N GLU A 391 -9.58 10.82 6.63
CA GLU A 391 -9.01 9.46 6.56
C GLU A 391 -9.16 8.66 7.86
N PHE A 392 -9.82 9.25 8.86
CA PHE A 392 -10.00 8.57 10.14
C PHE A 392 -10.82 7.29 10.00
N ARG A 393 -10.28 6.21 10.53
CA ARG A 393 -10.97 4.94 10.75
C ARG A 393 -10.72 4.51 12.19
N TRP A 394 -11.75 4.16 12.92
CA TRP A 394 -11.58 3.61 14.27
C TRP A 394 -11.19 2.14 14.17
N PRO A 395 -9.97 1.74 14.59
CA PRO A 395 -9.58 0.34 14.53
C PRO A 395 -10.42 -0.50 15.47
N GLU A 396 -11.14 -1.47 14.91
CA GLU A 396 -12.00 -2.36 15.70
C GLU A 396 -11.21 -3.57 16.20
N VAL A 397 -11.25 -3.79 17.51
CA VAL A 397 -10.72 -5.01 18.13
C VAL A 397 -11.86 -6.01 18.23
N THR A 398 -11.90 -6.95 17.31
CA THR A 398 -12.96 -7.95 17.17
C THR A 398 -12.91 -9.01 18.29
N ALA A 399 -13.95 -9.83 18.42
CA ALA A 399 -13.92 -11.00 19.29
C ALA A 399 -12.82 -11.99 18.87
N HIS A 400 -12.63 -12.15 17.58
CA HIS A 400 -11.54 -12.95 16.99
C HIS A 400 -10.16 -12.46 17.48
N ALA A 401 -9.86 -11.18 17.34
CA ALA A 401 -8.59 -10.62 17.79
C ALA A 401 -8.35 -10.80 19.30
N ARG A 402 -9.40 -10.64 20.12
CA ARG A 402 -9.30 -10.88 21.57
C ARG A 402 -9.06 -12.34 21.93
N LEU A 403 -9.54 -13.26 21.09
CA LEU A 403 -9.33 -14.69 21.29
C LEU A 403 -7.86 -15.09 21.20
N ALA A 404 -7.03 -14.35 20.43
CA ALA A 404 -5.60 -14.64 20.29
C ALA A 404 -4.85 -14.66 21.62
N GLU A 405 -5.25 -13.84 22.59
CA GLU A 405 -4.65 -13.82 23.94
C GLU A 405 -4.69 -15.20 24.64
N ARG A 406 -5.73 -16.00 24.38
CA ARG A 406 -5.82 -17.37 24.89
C ARG A 406 -4.68 -18.24 24.39
N PHE A 407 -4.27 -18.07 23.13
CA PHE A 407 -3.19 -18.83 22.51
C PHE A 407 -1.82 -18.33 22.96
N PHE A 408 -1.62 -17.01 23.03
CA PHE A 408 -0.37 -16.42 23.52
C PHE A 408 -0.04 -16.88 24.94
N ALA A 409 -1.04 -16.94 25.81
CA ALA A 409 -0.87 -17.35 27.20
C ALA A 409 -0.41 -18.81 27.38
N GLN A 410 -0.60 -19.66 26.38
CA GLN A 410 -0.20 -21.09 26.41
C GLN A 410 1.25 -21.31 25.98
N ILE A 411 1.90 -20.31 25.36
CA ILE A 411 3.27 -20.43 24.86
C ILE A 411 4.24 -19.91 25.92
N PRO A 412 5.13 -20.73 26.49
CA PRO A 412 6.11 -20.25 27.45
C PRO A 412 6.98 -19.11 26.88
N ALA A 413 7.26 -18.10 27.70
CA ALA A 413 7.94 -16.89 27.26
C ALA A 413 9.32 -17.15 26.61
N ALA A 414 10.06 -18.14 27.09
CA ALA A 414 11.40 -18.47 26.57
C ALA A 414 11.38 -19.51 25.42
N ALA A 415 10.21 -20.10 25.11
CA ALA A 415 10.14 -21.15 24.11
C ALA A 415 10.33 -20.58 22.69
N PRO A 416 11.13 -21.25 21.83
CA PRO A 416 11.19 -20.91 20.41
C PRO A 416 9.82 -21.14 19.74
N VAL A 417 9.35 -20.17 18.96
CA VAL A 417 8.04 -20.23 18.32
C VAL A 417 8.12 -19.85 16.85
N SER A 418 7.31 -20.50 16.01
CA SER A 418 7.01 -20.07 14.65
C SER A 418 5.59 -19.54 14.59
N ALA A 419 5.38 -18.35 14.00
CA ALA A 419 4.07 -17.70 13.97
C ALA A 419 3.79 -17.04 12.61
N THR A 420 2.50 -16.96 12.23
CA THR A 420 2.07 -16.16 11.08
C THR A 420 2.35 -14.68 11.30
N THR A 421 2.48 -13.91 10.21
CA THR A 421 3.04 -12.56 10.21
C THR A 421 2.33 -11.59 11.15
N ALA A 422 1.00 -11.69 11.28
CA ALA A 422 0.20 -10.81 12.17
C ALA A 422 0.36 -11.16 13.66
N LEU A 423 0.63 -12.41 13.99
CA LEU A 423 0.82 -12.88 15.38
C LEU A 423 2.25 -12.65 15.89
N TYR A 424 3.20 -12.53 14.97
CA TYR A 424 4.62 -12.38 15.28
C TYR A 424 4.92 -11.21 16.26
N PRO A 425 4.42 -9.97 16.07
CA PRO A 425 4.71 -8.86 16.98
C PRO A 425 4.20 -9.07 18.41
N HIS A 426 3.20 -9.93 18.61
CA HIS A 426 2.68 -10.27 19.94
C HIS A 426 3.56 -11.28 20.70
N LEU A 427 4.48 -11.93 19.96
CA LEU A 427 5.36 -12.97 20.48
C LEU A 427 6.84 -12.61 20.36
N SER A 428 7.19 -11.41 19.92
CA SER A 428 8.56 -11.00 19.57
C SER A 428 9.51 -10.84 20.77
N HIS A 429 9.01 -10.71 22.00
CA HIS A 429 9.83 -10.63 23.21
C HIS A 429 10.38 -12.01 23.62
N ARG A 430 11.21 -12.59 22.74
CA ARG A 430 11.92 -13.86 22.94
C ARG A 430 13.16 -13.91 22.05
N GLU A 431 14.12 -14.76 22.42
CA GLU A 431 15.36 -14.85 21.65
C GLU A 431 15.16 -15.45 20.25
N ARG A 432 14.23 -16.42 20.12
CA ARG A 432 13.98 -17.16 18.90
C ARG A 432 12.50 -17.17 18.55
N ILE A 433 12.18 -16.40 17.54
CA ILE A 433 10.87 -16.37 16.90
C ILE A 433 11.05 -16.43 15.39
N TYR A 434 10.32 -17.31 14.74
CA TYR A 434 10.40 -17.55 13.31
C TYR A 434 9.09 -17.09 12.65
N LYS A 435 9.24 -16.49 11.46
CA LYS A 435 8.08 -16.26 10.61
C LYS A 435 7.71 -17.57 9.93
N PHE A 436 6.49 -18.06 10.16
CA PHE A 436 6.01 -19.25 9.46
C PHE A 436 6.09 -19.07 7.93
N PRO A 437 6.57 -20.07 7.12
CA PRO A 437 6.75 -21.48 7.45
C PRO A 437 8.13 -21.88 8.00
N ALA A 438 9.04 -20.93 8.31
CA ALA A 438 10.33 -21.28 8.92
C ALA A 438 10.10 -21.86 10.32
N LEU A 439 10.73 -22.98 10.60
CA LEU A 439 10.53 -23.72 11.85
C LEU A 439 11.81 -23.82 12.69
N ALA A 440 12.96 -24.08 12.05
CA ALA A 440 14.23 -24.34 12.74
C ALA A 440 14.03 -25.21 14.00
N ASP A 441 14.33 -24.66 15.18
CA ASP A 441 14.14 -25.32 16.46
C ASP A 441 12.85 -24.94 17.20
N ALA A 442 11.86 -24.35 16.48
CA ALA A 442 10.58 -23.97 17.08
C ALA A 442 9.96 -25.15 17.84
N ALA A 443 9.63 -24.90 19.11
CA ALA A 443 8.92 -25.86 19.95
C ALA A 443 7.40 -25.71 19.81
N TYR A 444 6.94 -24.52 19.39
CA TYR A 444 5.53 -24.20 19.18
C TYR A 444 5.35 -23.59 17.80
N VAL A 445 4.17 -23.81 17.21
CA VAL A 445 3.73 -23.15 15.97
C VAL A 445 2.35 -22.57 16.23
N LEU A 446 2.21 -21.24 16.02
CA LEU A 446 0.90 -20.57 16.14
C LEU A 446 0.49 -19.98 14.79
N LEU A 447 -0.64 -20.44 14.29
CA LEU A 447 -1.19 -20.03 13.01
C LEU A 447 -2.53 -19.31 13.22
N GLU A 448 -2.76 -18.26 12.45
CA GLU A 448 -4.04 -17.66 12.16
C GLU A 448 -4.32 -17.88 10.67
N VAL A 449 -5.25 -18.76 10.33
CA VAL A 449 -5.44 -19.20 8.94
C VAL A 449 -6.30 -18.25 8.12
N ASN A 450 -7.17 -17.47 8.77
CA ASN A 450 -8.11 -16.52 8.18
C ASN A 450 -7.69 -15.05 8.35
N GLY A 451 -6.50 -14.80 8.91
CA GLY A 451 -5.92 -13.48 9.03
C GLY A 451 -5.01 -13.11 7.87
N THR A 452 -4.34 -11.98 8.01
CA THR A 452 -3.31 -11.55 7.04
C THR A 452 -2.09 -12.46 7.13
N THR A 453 -1.75 -13.12 6.03
CA THR A 453 -0.56 -13.98 5.92
C THR A 453 0.19 -13.67 4.62
N ASP A 454 1.51 -13.79 4.66
CA ASP A 454 2.38 -13.64 3.48
C ASP A 454 2.45 -14.93 2.65
N MET A 455 1.72 -15.96 3.04
CA MET A 455 1.67 -17.25 2.35
C MET A 455 0.42 -17.39 1.51
N HIS A 456 0.57 -18.09 0.38
CA HIS A 456 -0.60 -18.55 -0.37
C HIS A 456 -1.44 -19.49 0.53
N PRO A 457 -2.79 -19.34 0.57
CA PRO A 457 -3.64 -20.14 1.47
C PRO A 457 -3.50 -21.65 1.28
N GLY A 458 -3.35 -22.11 0.04
CA GLY A 458 -3.10 -23.53 -0.26
C GLY A 458 -1.76 -24.04 0.27
N ASP A 459 -0.72 -23.19 0.24
CA ASP A 459 0.59 -23.55 0.79
C ASP A 459 0.56 -23.61 2.32
N LEU A 460 -0.16 -22.68 2.95
CA LEU A 460 -0.35 -22.69 4.40
C LEU A 460 -1.09 -23.96 4.82
N ARG A 461 -2.16 -24.34 4.09
CA ARG A 461 -2.90 -25.58 4.37
C ARG A 461 -2.03 -26.81 4.18
N ARG A 462 -1.32 -26.93 3.08
CA ARG A 462 -0.41 -28.05 2.81
C ARG A 462 0.66 -28.16 3.89
N ARG A 463 1.27 -27.02 4.28
CA ARG A 463 2.30 -27.00 5.31
C ARG A 463 1.77 -27.41 6.68
N PHE A 464 0.56 -27.01 7.02
CA PHE A 464 -0.12 -27.50 8.23
C PHE A 464 -0.34 -29.02 8.18
N ASP A 465 -0.84 -29.56 7.07
CA ASP A 465 -1.07 -31.00 6.92
C ASP A 465 0.24 -31.81 7.08
N GLU A 466 1.35 -31.34 6.47
CA GLU A 466 2.69 -31.92 6.66
C GLU A 466 3.12 -31.94 8.14
N LEU A 467 2.82 -30.88 8.89
CA LEU A 467 3.19 -30.80 10.31
C LEU A 467 2.37 -31.74 11.18
N ILE A 468 1.10 -31.95 10.86
CA ILE A 468 0.22 -32.86 11.59
C ILE A 468 0.46 -34.33 11.23
N GLU A 469 0.83 -34.62 10.00
CA GLU A 469 1.23 -35.96 9.57
C GLU A 469 2.57 -36.39 10.19
N GLY A 470 3.46 -35.41 10.47
CA GLY A 470 4.74 -35.65 11.13
C GLY A 470 4.59 -35.97 12.63
N ASP A 471 5.71 -36.37 13.25
CA ASP A 471 5.75 -36.75 14.69
C ASP A 471 6.26 -35.60 15.59
N ARG A 472 6.53 -34.45 15.01
CA ARG A 472 7.13 -33.30 15.74
C ARG A 472 6.11 -32.50 16.55
N PHE A 473 4.87 -32.41 16.08
CA PHE A 473 3.87 -31.53 16.66
C PHE A 473 2.51 -32.22 16.85
N CYS A 474 1.80 -31.79 17.90
CA CYS A 474 0.38 -32.10 18.13
C CYS A 474 -0.43 -30.83 18.21
N ILE A 475 -1.73 -30.89 17.94
CA ILE A 475 -2.65 -29.80 18.18
C ILE A 475 -2.87 -29.68 19.69
N LEU A 476 -2.44 -28.55 20.28
CA LEU A 476 -2.67 -28.26 21.70
C LEU A 476 -4.00 -27.53 21.88
N ASP A 477 -4.30 -26.60 20.98
CA ASP A 477 -5.52 -25.81 21.03
C ASP A 477 -5.89 -25.30 19.63
N ALA A 478 -7.20 -25.16 19.33
CA ALA A 478 -7.64 -24.57 18.08
C ALA A 478 -9.06 -24.01 18.23
N ALA A 479 -9.27 -22.76 17.77
CA ALA A 479 -10.58 -22.10 17.72
C ALA A 479 -10.56 -20.93 16.74
N ASP A 480 -11.65 -20.71 16.03
CA ASP A 480 -11.91 -19.53 15.17
C ASP A 480 -10.76 -19.23 14.19
N GLY A 481 -10.21 -20.25 13.54
CA GLY A 481 -9.09 -20.09 12.61
C GLY A 481 -7.71 -20.02 13.25
N PHE A 482 -7.61 -19.91 14.59
CA PHE A 482 -6.34 -20.09 15.28
C PHE A 482 -6.06 -21.57 15.52
N VAL A 483 -4.79 -21.95 15.38
CA VAL A 483 -4.31 -23.29 15.79
C VAL A 483 -2.92 -23.16 16.41
N LEU A 484 -2.80 -23.70 17.61
CA LEU A 484 -1.54 -23.85 18.35
C LEU A 484 -1.08 -25.30 18.27
N LEU A 485 0.12 -25.48 17.70
CA LEU A 485 0.82 -26.74 17.72
C LEU A 485 1.96 -26.68 18.74
N GLY A 486 2.21 -27.78 19.39
CA GLY A 486 3.29 -27.89 20.36
C GLY A 486 3.91 -29.29 20.41
N PRO A 487 4.78 -29.54 21.39
CA PRO A 487 5.43 -30.85 21.54
C PRO A 487 4.41 -31.99 21.63
N PRO A 488 4.75 -33.21 21.16
CA PRO A 488 3.86 -34.34 21.24
C PRO A 488 3.43 -34.66 22.68
N GLU A 489 2.14 -34.81 22.87
CA GLU A 489 1.50 -35.26 24.11
C GLU A 489 0.82 -36.62 23.88
N ASP A 490 0.53 -37.37 24.91
CA ASP A 490 -0.17 -38.63 24.82
C ASP A 490 -1.55 -38.54 25.49
N PRO A 491 -2.67 -38.59 24.74
CA PRO A 491 -2.75 -38.79 23.29
C PRO A 491 -2.47 -37.53 22.47
N CYS A 492 -1.76 -37.69 21.35
CA CYS A 492 -1.48 -36.61 20.41
C CYS A 492 -2.73 -36.28 19.56
N ALA A 493 -3.30 -35.08 19.71
CA ALA A 493 -4.42 -34.64 18.90
C ALA A 493 -3.95 -34.23 17.48
N ARG A 494 -4.53 -34.85 16.46
CA ARG A 494 -4.23 -34.62 15.03
C ARG A 494 -5.46 -34.12 14.24
N THR A 495 -6.60 -33.95 14.89
CA THR A 495 -7.85 -33.54 14.28
C THR A 495 -8.29 -32.21 14.87
N LEU A 496 -8.56 -31.24 14.00
CA LEU A 496 -9.06 -29.92 14.40
C LEU A 496 -10.45 -30.02 15.04
N PRO A 497 -10.69 -29.40 16.20
CA PRO A 497 -11.99 -29.38 16.85
C PRO A 497 -13.00 -28.51 16.08
N GLU A 498 -14.29 -28.74 16.27
CA GLU A 498 -15.37 -27.96 15.65
C GLU A 498 -15.25 -26.44 15.92
N ALA A 499 -14.74 -26.03 17.09
CA ALA A 499 -14.51 -24.63 17.44
C ALA A 499 -13.53 -23.93 16.50
N PHE A 500 -12.63 -24.66 15.85
CA PHE A 500 -11.71 -24.10 14.86
C PHE A 500 -12.45 -23.53 13.65
N TYR A 501 -13.53 -24.16 13.20
CA TYR A 501 -14.24 -23.81 11.97
C TYR A 501 -15.23 -22.67 12.15
N SER A 502 -15.33 -22.04 13.33
CA SER A 502 -16.29 -20.94 13.58
C SER A 502 -16.04 -19.70 12.70
N PHE A 503 -14.81 -19.46 12.26
CA PHE A 503 -14.51 -18.37 11.30
C PHE A 503 -15.23 -18.52 9.95
N ALA A 504 -15.47 -19.76 9.52
CA ALA A 504 -16.16 -20.07 8.28
C ALA A 504 -17.69 -20.07 8.40
N ARG A 505 -18.24 -19.87 9.60
CA ARG A 505 -19.68 -19.85 9.86
C ARG A 505 -20.15 -18.43 10.15
N ALA A 506 -21.32 -18.09 9.67
CA ALA A 506 -21.86 -16.75 9.88
C ALA A 506 -22.16 -16.45 11.37
N GLY A 507 -22.63 -17.44 12.14
CA GLY A 507 -23.12 -17.21 13.51
C GLY A 507 -24.25 -16.20 13.50
N GLU A 508 -24.08 -15.09 14.25
CA GLU A 508 -25.03 -13.98 14.29
C GLU A 508 -24.82 -12.92 13.19
N ARG A 509 -23.74 -13.05 12.38
CA ARG A 509 -23.43 -12.11 11.31
C ARG A 509 -24.47 -12.18 10.21
N GLN A 510 -24.88 -11.03 9.71
CA GLN A 510 -25.76 -10.88 8.57
C GLN A 510 -25.11 -10.01 7.50
N PRO A 511 -25.39 -10.23 6.20
CA PRO A 511 -24.85 -9.41 5.14
C PRO A 511 -25.38 -7.97 5.22
N SER A 512 -24.52 -6.99 5.03
CA SER A 512 -24.90 -5.57 4.93
C SER A 512 -25.62 -5.27 3.61
N GLN A 513 -25.40 -6.10 2.59
CA GLN A 513 -26.06 -6.06 1.30
C GLN A 513 -26.84 -7.39 1.14
N PRO A 514 -28.09 -7.47 1.63
CA PRO A 514 -28.89 -8.69 1.50
C PRO A 514 -29.29 -8.92 0.05
N ALA A 515 -29.22 -10.18 -0.37
CA ALA A 515 -29.71 -10.63 -1.68
C ALA A 515 -30.06 -12.11 -1.59
N GLU A 516 -31.00 -12.57 -2.36
CA GLU A 516 -31.39 -13.98 -2.33
C GLU A 516 -31.31 -14.59 -3.73
N VAL A 517 -30.38 -15.54 -3.90
CA VAL A 517 -30.22 -16.29 -5.14
C VAL A 517 -30.04 -17.77 -4.80
N THR A 518 -30.77 -18.65 -5.50
CA THR A 518 -30.70 -20.09 -5.28
C THR A 518 -30.27 -20.78 -6.55
N TRP A 519 -29.28 -21.67 -6.42
CA TRP A 519 -28.85 -22.56 -7.49
C TRP A 519 -29.40 -23.96 -7.26
N GLY A 520 -30.16 -24.42 -8.21
CA GLY A 520 -30.94 -25.65 -8.07
C GLY A 520 -31.85 -25.59 -6.85
N ASP A 521 -31.90 -26.65 -6.07
CA ASP A 521 -32.52 -26.74 -4.75
C ASP A 521 -31.49 -26.99 -3.64
N ALA A 522 -30.23 -26.63 -3.89
CA ALA A 522 -29.10 -27.12 -3.12
C ALA A 522 -28.42 -26.06 -2.27
N VAL A 523 -28.27 -24.85 -2.80
CA VAL A 523 -27.56 -23.78 -2.13
C VAL A 523 -28.21 -22.44 -2.37
N ARG A 524 -28.29 -21.62 -1.32
CA ARG A 524 -28.82 -20.27 -1.32
C ARG A 524 -27.74 -19.29 -0.92
N PHE A 525 -27.55 -18.25 -1.71
CA PHE A 525 -26.79 -17.07 -1.39
C PHE A 525 -27.70 -16.06 -0.68
N LEU A 526 -27.22 -15.47 0.42
CA LEU A 526 -28.00 -14.59 1.29
C LEU A 526 -27.58 -13.12 1.23
N GLY A 527 -26.47 -12.84 0.55
CA GLY A 527 -25.95 -11.48 0.42
C GLY A 527 -24.44 -11.38 0.68
N TYR A 528 -23.95 -10.15 0.76
CA TYR A 528 -22.51 -9.91 0.84
C TYR A 528 -22.17 -8.64 1.64
N ASP A 529 -20.89 -8.54 2.05
CA ASP A 529 -20.25 -7.33 2.56
C ASP A 529 -19.05 -6.97 1.69
N ILE A 530 -18.85 -5.69 1.42
CA ILE A 530 -17.61 -5.19 0.81
C ILE A 530 -16.72 -4.69 1.93
N ILE A 531 -15.50 -5.22 2.00
CA ILE A 531 -14.46 -4.86 2.96
C ILE A 531 -13.36 -4.17 2.15
N ASP A 532 -13.22 -2.84 2.35
CA ASP A 532 -12.29 -2.04 1.57
C ASP A 532 -11.21 -1.41 2.46
N ASP A 533 -9.96 -1.66 2.12
CA ASP A 533 -8.82 -0.95 2.67
C ASP A 533 -8.37 0.13 1.67
N GLY A 534 -8.89 1.34 1.86
CA GLY A 534 -8.59 2.45 0.99
C GLY A 534 -7.11 2.87 1.02
N LYS A 535 -6.38 2.61 2.12
CA LYS A 535 -4.94 2.91 2.24
C LYS A 535 -4.11 2.04 1.30
N TRP A 536 -4.39 0.74 1.28
CA TRP A 536 -3.71 -0.22 0.42
C TRP A 536 -4.41 -0.40 -0.92
N GLN A 537 -5.59 0.22 -1.12
CA GLN A 537 -6.47 0.05 -2.29
C GLN A 537 -6.85 -1.42 -2.55
N LEU A 538 -6.92 -2.18 -1.47
CA LEU A 538 -7.29 -3.59 -1.51
C LEU A 538 -8.78 -3.74 -1.20
N THR A 539 -9.48 -4.52 -1.99
CA THR A 539 -10.88 -4.84 -1.77
C THR A 539 -11.07 -6.34 -1.57
N GLN A 540 -11.90 -6.68 -0.62
CA GLN A 540 -12.27 -8.04 -0.25
C GLN A 540 -13.78 -8.11 -0.14
N VAL A 541 -14.38 -9.24 -0.48
CA VAL A 541 -15.83 -9.45 -0.35
C VAL A 541 -16.08 -10.68 0.50
N ARG A 542 -16.99 -10.52 1.46
CA ARG A 542 -17.53 -11.59 2.27
C ARG A 542 -18.90 -11.95 1.76
N THR A 543 -19.10 -13.21 1.40
CA THR A 543 -20.36 -13.75 0.87
C THR A 543 -20.95 -14.75 1.85
N TYR A 544 -22.30 -14.80 1.91
CA TYR A 544 -23.05 -15.61 2.86
C TYR A 544 -23.88 -16.66 2.12
N TRP A 545 -23.70 -17.93 2.50
CA TRP A 545 -24.26 -19.07 1.79
C TRP A 545 -24.94 -20.04 2.74
N GLU A 546 -26.11 -20.50 2.40
CA GLU A 546 -26.84 -21.55 3.13
C GLU A 546 -26.90 -22.81 2.27
N ALA A 547 -26.41 -23.92 2.80
CA ALA A 547 -26.63 -25.22 2.20
C ALA A 547 -28.07 -25.68 2.48
N LEU A 548 -28.85 -25.98 1.47
CA LEU A 548 -30.23 -26.45 1.62
C LEU A 548 -30.29 -27.98 1.71
N ARG A 549 -29.29 -28.65 1.13
CA ARG A 549 -29.07 -30.12 1.19
C ARG A 549 -27.56 -30.41 1.19
N PRO A 550 -27.14 -31.64 1.43
CA PRO A 550 -25.72 -32.02 1.32
C PRO A 550 -25.18 -31.70 -0.07
N LEU A 551 -23.99 -31.09 -0.11
CA LEU A 551 -23.32 -30.65 -1.33
C LEU A 551 -22.29 -31.67 -1.81
N PRO A 552 -22.04 -31.81 -3.12
CA PRO A 552 -20.97 -32.68 -3.64
C PRO A 552 -19.58 -32.17 -3.26
N ALA A 553 -18.61 -33.07 -3.29
CA ALA A 553 -17.23 -32.78 -2.87
C ALA A 553 -16.50 -31.72 -3.71
N ASP A 554 -16.86 -31.62 -4.98
CA ASP A 554 -16.30 -30.66 -5.96
C ASP A 554 -17.17 -29.41 -6.14
N PHE A 555 -18.22 -29.26 -5.35
CA PHE A 555 -19.04 -28.04 -5.35
C PHE A 555 -18.28 -26.88 -4.77
N ARG A 556 -18.39 -25.69 -5.38
CA ARG A 556 -17.82 -24.42 -4.90
C ARG A 556 -18.77 -23.27 -5.10
N PRO A 557 -19.05 -22.47 -4.06
CA PRO A 557 -19.57 -21.11 -4.24
C PRO A 557 -18.49 -20.27 -4.94
N TRP A 558 -18.87 -19.44 -5.89
CA TRP A 558 -17.94 -18.78 -6.78
C TRP A 558 -18.18 -17.28 -6.87
N PRO A 559 -17.74 -16.48 -5.87
CA PRO A 559 -17.64 -15.04 -6.01
C PRO A 559 -16.44 -14.65 -6.88
N PHE A 560 -16.66 -13.69 -7.78
CA PHE A 560 -15.63 -13.17 -8.67
C PHE A 560 -15.90 -11.71 -9.02
N PHE A 561 -14.92 -11.02 -9.60
CA PHE A 561 -15.01 -9.60 -9.91
C PHE A 561 -14.99 -9.39 -11.41
N VAL A 562 -15.91 -8.57 -11.89
CA VAL A 562 -16.06 -8.23 -13.31
C VAL A 562 -15.63 -6.79 -13.50
N ALA A 563 -14.73 -6.53 -14.44
CA ALA A 563 -14.31 -5.19 -14.82
C ALA A 563 -15.34 -4.50 -15.69
N ALA A 564 -15.19 -3.18 -15.90
CA ALA A 564 -16.09 -2.37 -16.70
C ALA A 564 -16.22 -2.85 -18.17
N ASP A 565 -15.22 -3.54 -18.68
CA ASP A 565 -15.25 -4.14 -20.02
C ASP A 565 -15.92 -5.51 -20.04
N GLY A 566 -16.41 -6.01 -18.90
CA GLY A 566 -17.04 -7.31 -18.73
C GLY A 566 -16.07 -8.48 -18.61
N SER A 567 -14.75 -8.25 -18.63
CA SER A 567 -13.77 -9.30 -18.34
C SER A 567 -13.81 -9.68 -16.87
N VAL A 568 -13.43 -10.92 -16.55
CA VAL A 568 -13.19 -11.33 -15.16
C VAL A 568 -11.87 -10.72 -14.73
N ALA A 569 -11.95 -9.74 -13.81
CA ALA A 569 -10.78 -9.06 -13.29
C ALA A 569 -10.02 -9.95 -12.30
N GLU A 570 -10.74 -10.63 -11.43
CA GLU A 570 -10.22 -11.56 -10.44
C GLU A 570 -11.27 -12.62 -10.08
N ASP A 571 -10.81 -13.83 -9.81
CA ASP A 571 -11.61 -14.92 -9.29
C ASP A 571 -10.82 -15.76 -8.25
N MET A 572 -11.41 -16.86 -7.80
CA MET A 572 -10.77 -17.71 -6.78
C MET A 572 -9.87 -18.83 -7.36
N THR A 573 -9.61 -18.85 -8.66
CA THR A 573 -8.83 -19.93 -9.30
C THR A 573 -7.39 -19.96 -8.76
N GLN A 574 -6.74 -18.81 -8.76
CA GLN A 574 -5.34 -18.69 -8.32
C GLN A 574 -5.20 -18.60 -6.80
N ARG A 575 -6.19 -18.02 -6.13
CA ARG A 575 -6.14 -17.75 -4.69
C ARG A 575 -7.48 -18.11 -4.03
N PRO A 576 -7.67 -19.38 -3.69
CA PRO A 576 -8.94 -19.90 -3.15
C PRO A 576 -9.27 -19.27 -1.79
N ALA A 577 -10.57 -19.15 -1.51
CA ALA A 577 -11.05 -18.67 -0.21
C ALA A 577 -10.61 -19.62 0.92
N VAL A 578 -10.10 -19.04 1.99
CA VAL A 578 -9.57 -19.79 3.14
C VAL A 578 -10.62 -20.73 3.74
N SER A 579 -11.86 -20.26 3.89
CA SER A 579 -12.95 -21.08 4.45
C SER A 579 -13.21 -22.35 3.65
N LEU A 580 -13.08 -22.30 2.32
CA LEU A 580 -13.30 -23.48 1.46
C LEU A 580 -12.15 -24.50 1.56
N LEU A 581 -10.92 -24.05 1.82
CA LEU A 581 -9.78 -24.93 2.02
C LEU A 581 -9.85 -25.69 3.36
N TRP A 582 -10.38 -25.06 4.40
CA TRP A 582 -10.41 -25.65 5.75
C TRP A 582 -11.74 -26.32 6.07
N LEU A 583 -12.86 -25.82 5.54
CA LEU A 583 -14.19 -26.40 5.70
C LEU A 583 -14.88 -26.47 4.32
N PRO A 584 -14.51 -27.45 3.50
CA PRO A 584 -15.05 -27.58 2.16
C PRO A 584 -16.54 -27.90 2.17
N PRO A 585 -17.28 -27.56 1.09
CA PRO A 585 -18.75 -27.58 1.04
C PRO A 585 -19.41 -28.94 1.31
N GLU A 586 -18.72 -30.06 1.03
CA GLU A 586 -19.24 -31.41 1.37
C GLU A 586 -19.38 -31.63 2.90
N ARG A 587 -18.75 -30.79 3.71
CA ARG A 587 -18.86 -30.80 5.19
C ARG A 587 -19.91 -29.81 5.72
N TRP A 588 -20.51 -29.00 4.87
CA TRP A 588 -21.53 -28.05 5.30
C TRP A 588 -22.83 -28.77 5.69
N ARG A 589 -23.47 -28.33 6.75
CA ARG A 589 -24.72 -28.90 7.23
C ARG A 589 -25.91 -28.14 6.65
N PRO A 590 -26.96 -28.80 6.19
CA PRO A 590 -28.18 -28.13 5.74
C PRO A 590 -28.73 -27.19 6.79
N GLY A 591 -29.11 -25.97 6.40
CA GLY A 591 -29.58 -24.91 7.27
C GLY A 591 -28.48 -24.10 7.98
N GLU A 592 -27.19 -24.48 7.82
CA GLU A 592 -26.06 -23.73 8.37
C GLU A 592 -25.64 -22.64 7.37
N VAL A 593 -25.47 -21.41 7.86
CA VAL A 593 -25.00 -20.28 7.03
C VAL A 593 -23.48 -20.19 7.09
N MET A 594 -22.86 -20.34 5.94
CA MET A 594 -21.42 -20.31 5.76
C MET A 594 -20.95 -18.99 5.21
N VAL A 595 -19.72 -18.62 5.54
CA VAL A 595 -19.04 -17.42 5.04
C VAL A 595 -17.92 -17.82 4.09
N VAL A 596 -17.97 -17.28 2.88
CA VAL A 596 -16.88 -17.38 1.91
C VAL A 596 -16.36 -15.99 1.66
N GLU A 597 -15.12 -15.78 2.04
CA GLU A 597 -14.44 -14.48 1.96
C GLU A 597 -13.34 -14.56 0.92
N THR A 598 -13.36 -13.66 -0.08
CA THR A 598 -12.29 -13.57 -1.07
C THR A 598 -11.02 -13.05 -0.38
N LEU A 599 -9.86 -13.29 -0.97
CA LEU A 599 -8.66 -12.61 -0.51
C LEU A 599 -8.71 -11.12 -0.90
N PRO A 600 -7.90 -10.26 -0.25
CA PRO A 600 -7.78 -8.88 -0.67
C PRO A 600 -7.15 -8.75 -2.05
N TRP A 601 -7.77 -7.95 -2.94
CA TRP A 601 -7.35 -7.77 -4.33
C TRP A 601 -7.17 -6.30 -4.71
N PHE A 602 -6.23 -6.02 -5.60
CA PHE A 602 -6.17 -4.77 -6.36
C PHE A 602 -7.15 -4.87 -7.53
N LEU A 603 -8.33 -4.31 -7.36
CA LEU A 603 -9.36 -4.34 -8.40
C LEU A 603 -9.22 -3.14 -9.35
N PRO A 604 -9.73 -3.24 -10.59
CA PRO A 604 -9.82 -2.10 -11.51
C PRO A 604 -10.57 -0.92 -10.88
N GLU A 605 -10.41 0.29 -11.43
CA GLU A 605 -11.11 1.48 -10.94
C GLU A 605 -12.64 1.29 -10.88
N ARG A 606 -13.19 0.56 -11.86
CA ARG A 606 -14.62 0.21 -11.94
C ARG A 606 -14.77 -1.30 -12.02
N TRP A 607 -15.59 -1.84 -11.15
CA TRP A 607 -15.82 -3.28 -11.06
C TRP A 607 -17.19 -3.60 -10.49
N ALA A 608 -17.68 -4.80 -10.73
CA ALA A 608 -18.87 -5.36 -10.10
C ALA A 608 -18.56 -6.70 -9.47
N LEU A 609 -19.19 -6.99 -8.32
CA LEU A 609 -19.20 -8.34 -7.78
C LEU A 609 -20.14 -9.21 -8.64
N ALA A 610 -19.66 -10.38 -9.01
CA ALA A 610 -20.47 -11.44 -9.58
C ALA A 610 -20.41 -12.67 -8.68
N VAL A 611 -21.50 -13.44 -8.66
CA VAL A 611 -21.60 -14.63 -7.82
C VAL A 611 -22.24 -15.75 -8.62
N GLY A 612 -21.61 -16.90 -8.63
CA GLY A 612 -22.08 -18.15 -9.22
C GLY A 612 -21.91 -19.33 -8.29
N ALA A 613 -22.31 -20.51 -8.74
CA ALA A 613 -22.07 -21.78 -8.10
C ALA A 613 -21.57 -22.78 -9.15
N ILE A 614 -20.49 -23.51 -8.84
CA ILE A 614 -19.86 -24.43 -9.78
C ILE A 614 -19.64 -25.82 -9.18
N GLN A 615 -19.54 -26.80 -10.06
CA GLN A 615 -19.04 -28.13 -9.75
C GLN A 615 -18.01 -28.53 -10.81
N GLY A 616 -16.73 -28.32 -10.48
CA GLY A 616 -15.62 -28.42 -11.42
C GLY A 616 -14.95 -27.10 -11.69
N GLU A 617 -14.51 -26.84 -12.93
CA GLU A 617 -13.78 -25.62 -13.31
C GLU A 617 -14.70 -24.53 -13.83
N TRP A 618 -14.46 -23.25 -13.47
CA TRP A 618 -15.26 -22.11 -13.91
C TRP A 618 -15.27 -21.92 -15.43
N ALA A 619 -14.15 -22.23 -16.07
CA ALA A 619 -14.02 -22.14 -17.53
C ALA A 619 -14.97 -23.09 -18.30
N ASP A 620 -15.35 -24.20 -17.68
CA ASP A 620 -16.35 -25.12 -18.25
C ASP A 620 -17.79 -24.61 -18.00
N PRO A 621 -18.53 -24.19 -19.03
CA PRO A 621 -19.92 -23.75 -18.85
C PRO A 621 -20.84 -24.84 -18.27
N HIS A 622 -20.53 -26.13 -18.48
CA HIS A 622 -21.30 -27.24 -17.95
C HIS A 622 -21.05 -27.46 -16.44
N ALA A 623 -19.96 -26.95 -15.89
CA ALA A 623 -19.68 -26.98 -14.45
C ALA A 623 -20.51 -25.94 -13.68
N ARG A 624 -21.10 -24.96 -14.36
CA ARG A 624 -21.86 -23.88 -13.74
C ARG A 624 -23.29 -24.32 -13.46
N TRP A 625 -23.72 -24.15 -12.23
CA TRP A 625 -25.05 -24.51 -11.80
C TRP A 625 -26.08 -23.46 -12.28
N PRO A 626 -27.26 -23.90 -12.75
CA PRO A 626 -28.34 -22.99 -13.16
C PRO A 626 -28.97 -22.34 -11.92
N ILE A 627 -29.30 -21.06 -12.05
CA ILE A 627 -30.13 -20.34 -11.08
C ILE A 627 -31.57 -20.83 -11.16
N SER A 628 -32.12 -21.25 -10.02
CA SER A 628 -33.51 -21.63 -9.90
C SER A 628 -34.42 -20.51 -9.40
N GLN A 629 -33.87 -19.60 -8.60
CA GLN A 629 -34.59 -18.43 -8.07
C GLN A 629 -33.58 -17.28 -7.83
N ALA A 630 -33.97 -16.05 -8.22
CA ALA A 630 -33.24 -14.83 -7.92
C ALA A 630 -34.22 -13.69 -7.66
N THR A 631 -33.92 -12.85 -6.68
CA THR A 631 -34.68 -11.63 -6.38
C THR A 631 -34.27 -10.45 -7.27
N ASP A 632 -33.08 -10.51 -7.89
CA ASP A 632 -32.61 -9.51 -8.86
C ASP A 632 -32.79 -10.04 -10.30
N GLU A 633 -33.32 -9.21 -11.21
CA GLU A 633 -33.52 -9.54 -12.62
C GLU A 633 -32.24 -9.61 -13.46
N ARG A 634 -31.09 -9.23 -12.88
CA ARG A 634 -29.81 -9.17 -13.57
C ARG A 634 -29.06 -10.51 -13.59
N THR A 635 -29.69 -11.53 -14.08
CA THR A 635 -29.04 -12.84 -14.29
C THR A 635 -28.29 -12.86 -15.61
N TYR A 636 -27.01 -13.23 -15.58
CA TYR A 636 -26.21 -13.46 -16.78
C TYR A 636 -26.13 -14.95 -17.08
N GLU A 637 -26.51 -15.35 -18.31
CA GLU A 637 -26.56 -16.76 -18.76
C GLU A 637 -27.36 -17.72 -17.86
N GLY A 638 -28.12 -17.21 -16.89
CA GLY A 638 -28.87 -18.00 -15.93
C GLY A 638 -28.05 -18.84 -14.95
N THR A 639 -26.71 -18.58 -14.84
CA THR A 639 -25.80 -19.33 -13.98
C THR A 639 -25.10 -18.46 -12.94
N TRP A 640 -25.02 -17.16 -13.14
CA TRP A 640 -24.51 -16.21 -12.14
C TRP A 640 -25.30 -14.90 -12.14
N VAL A 641 -25.14 -14.13 -11.05
CA VAL A 641 -25.71 -12.80 -10.90
C VAL A 641 -24.61 -11.77 -10.69
N THR A 642 -24.81 -10.53 -11.18
CA THR A 642 -23.95 -9.39 -10.90
C THR A 642 -24.68 -8.41 -9.98
N PHE A 643 -23.92 -7.79 -9.06
CA PHE A 643 -24.39 -6.82 -8.09
C PHE A 643 -24.05 -5.37 -8.52
N PRO A 644 -24.64 -4.34 -7.87
CA PRO A 644 -24.38 -2.96 -8.23
C PRO A 644 -22.89 -2.65 -8.32
N PRO A 645 -22.45 -2.06 -9.45
CA PRO A 645 -21.03 -1.82 -9.69
C PRO A 645 -20.48 -0.75 -8.76
N GLN A 646 -19.17 -0.80 -8.54
CA GLN A 646 -18.41 0.10 -7.67
C GLN A 646 -17.39 0.86 -8.49
N GLN A 647 -17.11 2.10 -8.10
CA GLN A 647 -15.99 2.89 -8.62
C GLN A 647 -15.07 3.31 -7.47
N ARG A 648 -13.78 3.18 -7.66
CA ARG A 648 -12.78 3.72 -6.75
C ARG A 648 -12.50 5.18 -7.09
N ALA A 649 -12.84 6.07 -6.18
CA ALA A 649 -12.53 7.49 -6.24
C ALA A 649 -11.48 7.80 -5.16
N GLY A 650 -10.21 7.79 -5.55
CA GLY A 650 -9.10 7.89 -4.60
C GLY A 650 -9.09 6.68 -3.64
N ARG A 651 -9.25 6.95 -2.34
CA ARG A 651 -9.27 5.91 -1.28
C ARG A 651 -10.66 5.37 -0.95
N ARG A 652 -11.71 5.79 -1.65
CA ARG A 652 -13.08 5.41 -1.32
C ARG A 652 -13.72 4.66 -2.47
N LEU A 653 -14.51 3.64 -2.11
CA LEU A 653 -15.44 3.02 -3.04
C LEU A 653 -16.76 3.78 -3.02
N GLN A 654 -17.33 3.96 -4.18
CA GLN A 654 -18.63 4.57 -4.39
C GLN A 654 -19.46 3.68 -5.31
N PRO A 655 -20.75 3.45 -5.01
CA PRO A 655 -21.62 2.72 -5.91
C PRO A 655 -21.81 3.53 -7.19
N LEU A 656 -21.74 2.86 -8.34
CA LEU A 656 -22.12 3.41 -9.64
C LEU A 656 -23.60 3.19 -9.91
N THR A 657 -24.20 4.08 -10.67
CA THR A 657 -25.53 3.83 -11.21
C THR A 657 -25.47 2.79 -12.33
N ALA A 658 -26.55 2.09 -12.56
CA ALA A 658 -26.62 1.10 -13.64
C ALA A 658 -26.36 1.72 -15.03
N ASP A 659 -26.69 3.00 -15.21
CA ASP A 659 -26.49 3.72 -16.48
C ASP A 659 -25.00 4.07 -16.74
N ASP A 660 -24.19 4.14 -15.68
CA ASP A 660 -22.74 4.38 -15.75
C ASP A 660 -21.93 3.08 -15.93
N TRP A 661 -22.59 1.94 -15.86
CA TRP A 661 -21.98 0.63 -16.07
C TRP A 661 -22.22 0.17 -17.50
N PRO A 662 -21.18 -0.21 -18.25
CA PRO A 662 -21.38 -0.69 -19.61
C PRO A 662 -22.30 -1.92 -19.64
N PRO A 663 -23.14 -2.05 -20.65
CA PRO A 663 -24.00 -3.21 -20.80
C PRO A 663 -23.18 -4.50 -20.82
N ALA A 664 -23.78 -5.59 -20.37
CA ALA A 664 -23.21 -6.93 -20.49
C ALA A 664 -22.71 -7.16 -21.92
N TRP A 665 -21.63 -7.89 -22.06
CA TRP A 665 -21.06 -8.23 -23.36
C TRP A 665 -22.18 -8.72 -24.27
N GLU A 666 -22.39 -8.08 -25.42
CA GLU A 666 -23.30 -8.56 -26.44
C GLU A 666 -22.89 -9.98 -26.84
N GLN A 667 -23.86 -10.83 -27.11
CA GLN A 667 -23.61 -12.20 -27.60
C GLN A 667 -22.65 -12.19 -28.79
N PRO A 668 -21.82 -13.27 -28.95
CA PRO A 668 -20.80 -13.30 -30.00
C PRO A 668 -21.44 -12.99 -31.35
N ARG A 669 -21.03 -11.87 -31.95
CA ARG A 669 -21.54 -11.39 -33.22
C ARG A 669 -20.82 -12.03 -34.38
N TRP A 670 -19.55 -12.35 -34.16
CA TRP A 670 -18.64 -12.80 -35.20
C TRP A 670 -18.04 -14.16 -34.85
N LEU A 671 -18.18 -15.10 -35.80
CA LEU A 671 -17.51 -16.38 -35.79
C LEU A 671 -16.32 -16.30 -36.73
N VAL A 672 -15.13 -16.79 -36.32
CA VAL A 672 -13.90 -16.79 -37.09
C VAL A 672 -13.43 -18.23 -37.23
N GLY A 673 -13.39 -18.69 -38.45
CA GLY A 673 -13.32 -20.13 -38.74
C GLY A 673 -14.49 -20.88 -38.11
N ASP A 674 -14.21 -22.12 -37.65
CA ASP A 674 -15.20 -22.94 -36.98
C ASP A 674 -15.01 -23.00 -35.48
N ALA A 675 -13.80 -22.57 -34.99
CA ALA A 675 -13.39 -22.75 -33.63
C ALA A 675 -13.53 -21.49 -32.76
N LEU A 676 -13.48 -20.28 -33.31
CA LEU A 676 -13.38 -19.03 -32.56
C LEU A 676 -14.63 -18.17 -32.73
N ALA A 677 -15.02 -17.48 -31.67
CA ALA A 677 -16.04 -16.43 -31.73
C ALA A 677 -15.50 -15.19 -31.01
N LEU A 678 -15.68 -14.00 -31.60
CA LEU A 678 -15.38 -12.75 -30.91
C LEU A 678 -16.48 -12.46 -29.91
N ALA A 679 -16.23 -12.73 -28.66
CA ALA A 679 -17.18 -12.56 -27.56
C ALA A 679 -17.28 -11.10 -27.09
N GLY A 680 -16.26 -10.28 -27.39
CA GLY A 680 -16.26 -8.85 -27.09
C GLY A 680 -14.96 -8.16 -27.49
N ALA A 681 -15.01 -6.83 -27.48
CA ALA A 681 -13.85 -5.99 -27.73
C ALA A 681 -13.91 -4.72 -26.86
N ARG A 682 -12.79 -4.29 -26.37
CA ARG A 682 -12.60 -3.02 -25.70
C ARG A 682 -11.70 -2.15 -26.56
N VAL A 683 -12.28 -1.19 -27.24
CA VAL A 683 -11.55 -0.32 -28.17
C VAL A 683 -11.81 1.14 -27.81
N PRO A 684 -10.77 1.97 -27.59
CA PRO A 684 -10.94 3.40 -27.40
C PRO A 684 -11.65 4.04 -28.58
N LYS A 685 -12.59 4.94 -28.30
CA LYS A 685 -13.29 5.71 -29.35
C LYS A 685 -12.47 6.86 -29.90
N ARG A 686 -11.39 7.24 -29.21
CA ARG A 686 -10.48 8.33 -29.57
C ARG A 686 -9.05 7.87 -29.44
N ALA A 687 -8.17 8.41 -30.26
CA ALA A 687 -6.72 8.16 -30.20
C ALA A 687 -5.98 9.41 -30.67
N THR A 688 -4.71 9.54 -30.30
CA THR A 688 -3.86 10.68 -30.67
C THR A 688 -2.83 10.21 -31.70
N ALA A 689 -2.64 10.95 -32.77
CA ALA A 689 -1.57 10.68 -33.75
C ALA A 689 -0.21 10.62 -33.07
N GLY A 690 0.63 9.68 -33.46
CA GLY A 690 1.93 9.44 -32.83
C GLY A 690 1.91 8.59 -31.56
N GLN A 691 0.72 8.31 -30.97
CA GLN A 691 0.59 7.47 -29.80
C GLN A 691 0.17 6.04 -30.17
N ALA A 692 0.31 5.13 -29.21
CA ALA A 692 -0.17 3.77 -29.37
C ALA A 692 -1.66 3.69 -29.08
N LEU A 693 -2.42 3.05 -29.98
CA LEU A 693 -3.77 2.60 -29.76
C LEU A 693 -3.70 1.22 -29.11
N GLU A 694 -4.07 1.13 -27.87
CA GLU A 694 -4.14 -0.12 -27.11
C GLU A 694 -5.61 -0.56 -27.01
N PHE A 695 -5.87 -1.83 -27.23
CA PHE A 695 -7.21 -2.40 -27.15
C PHE A 695 -7.17 -3.90 -26.85
N ASP A 696 -8.27 -4.41 -26.28
CA ASP A 696 -8.40 -5.80 -25.86
C ASP A 696 -9.52 -6.48 -26.61
N LEU A 697 -9.31 -7.76 -26.89
CA LEU A 697 -10.28 -8.66 -27.49
C LEU A 697 -10.58 -9.78 -26.51
N ARG A 698 -11.83 -10.24 -26.52
CA ARG A 698 -12.25 -11.43 -25.80
C ARG A 698 -12.77 -12.44 -26.82
N TRP A 699 -12.10 -13.56 -26.87
CA TRP A 699 -12.43 -14.66 -27.75
C TRP A 699 -13.12 -15.77 -26.98
N ARG A 700 -14.12 -16.42 -27.56
CA ARG A 700 -14.69 -17.66 -27.07
C ARG A 700 -14.21 -18.78 -27.97
N VAL A 701 -13.40 -19.66 -27.43
CA VAL A 701 -12.93 -20.89 -28.10
C VAL A 701 -14.01 -21.94 -27.95
N ARG A 702 -14.55 -22.40 -29.06
CA ARG A 702 -15.66 -23.35 -29.11
C ARG A 702 -15.22 -24.80 -29.25
N GLN A 703 -14.04 -25.01 -29.80
CA GLN A 703 -13.37 -26.29 -29.95
C GLN A 703 -11.86 -26.11 -29.99
N PRO A 704 -11.04 -27.10 -29.64
CA PRO A 704 -9.60 -26.98 -29.66
C PRO A 704 -9.06 -26.46 -30.98
N VAL A 705 -8.09 -25.55 -30.91
CA VAL A 705 -7.41 -24.97 -32.06
C VAL A 705 -6.06 -25.70 -32.22
N ASP A 706 -5.84 -26.36 -33.33
CA ASP A 706 -4.67 -27.21 -33.57
C ASP A 706 -3.46 -26.43 -34.16
N ARG A 707 -3.65 -25.16 -34.49
CA ARG A 707 -2.65 -24.30 -35.16
C ARG A 707 -2.49 -22.96 -34.45
N ASN A 708 -1.31 -22.37 -34.67
CA ASN A 708 -1.02 -21.01 -34.24
C ASN A 708 -1.41 -20.02 -35.35
N TYR A 709 -2.46 -19.25 -35.07
CA TYR A 709 -2.89 -18.17 -35.96
C TYR A 709 -2.31 -16.84 -35.48
N THR A 710 -2.08 -15.93 -36.42
CA THR A 710 -1.70 -14.54 -36.15
C THR A 710 -2.92 -13.65 -36.29
N VAL A 711 -3.12 -12.72 -35.36
CA VAL A 711 -4.12 -11.68 -35.47
C VAL A 711 -3.53 -10.54 -36.28
N PHE A 712 -4.16 -10.20 -37.40
CA PHE A 712 -3.84 -8.94 -38.07
C PHE A 712 -4.72 -7.82 -37.53
N VAL A 713 -4.12 -6.64 -37.38
CA VAL A 713 -4.75 -5.42 -36.89
C VAL A 713 -4.44 -4.30 -37.88
N HIS A 714 -5.45 -3.81 -38.58
CA HIS A 714 -5.31 -2.74 -39.55
C HIS A 714 -6.14 -1.52 -39.16
N LEU A 715 -5.56 -0.34 -39.25
CA LEU A 715 -6.28 0.92 -39.20
C LEU A 715 -6.48 1.42 -40.64
N ARG A 716 -7.75 1.60 -41.05
CA ARG A 716 -8.13 2.00 -42.40
C ARG A 716 -8.78 3.38 -42.44
N ASP A 717 -8.51 4.11 -43.50
CA ASP A 717 -9.17 5.39 -43.79
C ASP A 717 -10.60 5.21 -44.39
N ALA A 718 -11.24 6.32 -44.70
CA ALA A 718 -12.58 6.32 -45.31
C ALA A 718 -12.60 5.72 -46.74
N ARG A 719 -11.43 5.50 -47.37
CA ARG A 719 -11.25 4.87 -48.69
C ARG A 719 -10.89 3.41 -48.59
N ASP A 720 -10.90 2.84 -47.35
CA ASP A 720 -10.54 1.48 -47.03
C ASP A 720 -9.02 1.18 -47.23
N ALA A 721 -8.18 2.20 -47.33
CA ALA A 721 -6.71 2.04 -47.41
C ALA A 721 -6.15 1.81 -45.99
N THR A 722 -5.28 0.80 -45.84
CA THR A 722 -4.58 0.54 -44.60
C THR A 722 -3.52 1.61 -44.35
N ILE A 723 -3.64 2.35 -43.27
CA ILE A 723 -2.76 3.45 -42.89
C ILE A 723 -1.74 3.01 -41.82
N ALA A 724 -2.13 2.11 -40.94
CA ALA A 724 -1.25 1.50 -39.95
C ALA A 724 -1.67 0.04 -39.75
N GLN A 725 -0.72 -0.80 -39.41
CA GLN A 725 -0.96 -2.21 -39.14
C GLN A 725 -0.02 -2.74 -38.04
N ALA A 726 -0.49 -3.74 -37.33
CA ALA A 726 0.27 -4.51 -36.37
C ALA A 726 -0.23 -5.95 -36.36
N ASP A 727 0.57 -6.86 -36.84
CA ASP A 727 0.25 -8.29 -36.89
C ASP A 727 1.02 -8.98 -35.77
N ALA A 728 0.31 -9.68 -34.89
CA ALA A 728 0.92 -10.32 -33.72
C ALA A 728 0.22 -11.65 -33.41
N SER A 729 1.00 -12.58 -32.86
CA SER A 729 0.40 -13.72 -32.15
C SER A 729 -0.41 -13.20 -30.95
N PRO A 730 -1.58 -13.77 -30.63
CA PRO A 730 -2.34 -13.39 -29.45
C PRO A 730 -1.48 -13.35 -28.19
N ALA A 731 -1.73 -12.38 -27.33
CA ALA A 731 -0.97 -12.19 -26.09
C ALA A 731 -1.87 -11.64 -24.96
N TRP A 732 -1.73 -12.20 -23.78
CA TRP A 732 -2.32 -11.69 -22.57
C TRP A 732 -1.38 -11.97 -21.39
N PHE A 733 -0.81 -10.91 -20.77
CA PHE A 733 0.30 -11.04 -19.79
C PHE A 733 1.50 -11.88 -20.26
N GLY A 734 1.61 -12.12 -21.59
CA GLY A 734 2.64 -12.92 -22.23
C GLY A 734 2.12 -13.58 -23.50
N PRO A 735 2.99 -14.25 -24.27
CA PRO A 735 2.59 -14.95 -25.48
C PRO A 735 1.50 -16.00 -25.19
N ALA A 736 0.39 -15.95 -25.92
CA ALA A 736 -0.74 -16.86 -25.81
C ALA A 736 -1.12 -17.44 -27.18
N PRO A 737 -0.27 -18.32 -27.80
CA PRO A 737 -0.50 -18.86 -29.11
C PRO A 737 -1.81 -19.66 -29.14
N THR A 738 -2.58 -19.56 -30.25
CA THR A 738 -3.93 -20.14 -30.35
C THR A 738 -3.99 -21.66 -30.19
N SER A 739 -2.90 -22.38 -30.49
CA SER A 739 -2.82 -23.83 -30.24
C SER A 739 -2.79 -24.21 -28.76
N GLY A 740 -2.48 -23.24 -27.89
CA GLY A 740 -2.56 -23.40 -26.43
C GLY A 740 -3.86 -22.91 -25.84
N TRP A 741 -4.81 -22.41 -26.63
CA TRP A 741 -6.07 -21.93 -26.14
C TRP A 741 -7.01 -23.07 -25.80
N GLU A 742 -7.45 -23.08 -24.54
CA GLU A 742 -8.45 -24.03 -24.07
C GLU A 742 -9.87 -23.61 -24.50
N VAL A 743 -10.79 -24.55 -24.57
CA VAL A 743 -12.21 -24.27 -24.81
C VAL A 743 -12.74 -23.41 -23.70
N GLY A 744 -13.30 -22.26 -24.05
CA GLY A 744 -13.74 -21.24 -23.08
C GLY A 744 -13.38 -19.83 -23.53
N GLU A 745 -13.31 -18.88 -22.58
CA GLU A 745 -12.96 -17.49 -22.88
C GLU A 745 -11.44 -17.29 -22.83
N GLN A 746 -10.92 -16.59 -23.82
CA GLN A 746 -9.51 -16.22 -23.93
C GLN A 746 -9.40 -14.73 -24.18
N MET A 747 -8.49 -14.09 -23.46
CA MET A 747 -8.18 -12.67 -23.61
C MET A 747 -7.00 -12.47 -24.54
N ASP A 748 -7.03 -11.36 -25.28
CA ASP A 748 -6.03 -11.04 -26.29
C ASP A 748 -5.85 -9.53 -26.37
N ALA A 749 -4.65 -9.03 -26.06
CA ALA A 749 -4.32 -7.61 -26.02
C ALA A 749 -3.48 -7.21 -27.21
N HIS A 750 -3.81 -6.10 -27.81
CA HIS A 750 -3.14 -5.55 -28.99
C HIS A 750 -2.70 -4.11 -28.80
N ARG A 751 -1.61 -3.77 -29.48
CA ARG A 751 -1.06 -2.43 -29.52
C ARG A 751 -0.73 -2.04 -30.95
N LEU A 752 -1.34 -0.97 -31.44
CA LEU A 752 -1.10 -0.42 -32.77
C LEU A 752 -0.50 0.98 -32.65
N LEU A 753 0.74 1.16 -33.11
CA LEU A 753 1.37 2.48 -33.14
C LEU A 753 0.80 3.31 -34.27
N LEU A 754 0.24 4.47 -33.96
CA LEU A 754 -0.33 5.38 -34.94
C LEU A 754 0.79 6.27 -35.53
N PRO A 755 0.81 6.49 -36.85
CA PRO A 755 1.75 7.45 -37.45
C PRO A 755 1.59 8.85 -36.84
N ILE A 756 2.69 9.56 -36.60
CA ILE A 756 2.64 10.91 -36.03
C ILE A 756 2.04 11.92 -37.03
N GLU A 757 2.14 11.64 -38.33
CA GLU A 757 1.59 12.47 -39.40
C GLU A 757 0.14 12.14 -39.73
N LEU A 758 -0.51 11.29 -38.92
CA LEU A 758 -1.88 10.86 -39.19
C LEU A 758 -2.82 12.07 -39.14
N VAL A 759 -3.55 12.30 -40.22
CA VAL A 759 -4.50 13.42 -40.32
C VAL A 759 -5.68 13.20 -39.35
N PRO A 760 -6.08 14.21 -38.57
CA PRO A 760 -7.28 14.10 -37.74
C PRO A 760 -8.52 13.70 -38.55
N GLY A 761 -9.24 12.72 -38.04
CA GLY A 761 -10.40 12.16 -38.76
C GLY A 761 -10.91 10.86 -38.14
N VAL A 762 -11.90 10.27 -38.79
CA VAL A 762 -12.46 8.97 -38.37
C VAL A 762 -11.81 7.85 -39.19
N TYR A 763 -11.24 6.91 -38.48
CA TYR A 763 -10.61 5.70 -39.03
C TYR A 763 -11.35 4.45 -38.56
N HIS A 764 -11.14 3.35 -39.27
CA HIS A 764 -11.77 2.07 -38.94
C HIS A 764 -10.73 1.05 -38.51
N LEU A 765 -10.89 0.50 -37.33
CA LEU A 765 -10.08 -0.60 -36.84
C LEU A 765 -10.65 -1.90 -37.36
N VAL A 766 -9.81 -2.69 -38.05
CA VAL A 766 -10.19 -3.95 -38.68
C VAL A 766 -9.27 -5.04 -38.18
N ILE A 767 -9.80 -6.19 -37.81
CA ILE A 767 -9.06 -7.35 -37.32
C ILE A 767 -9.44 -8.64 -38.04
N GLY A 768 -8.63 -9.67 -37.92
CA GLY A 768 -8.92 -11.03 -38.35
C GLY A 768 -7.75 -11.96 -38.04
N PHE A 769 -7.88 -13.23 -38.38
CA PHE A 769 -6.84 -14.22 -38.21
C PHE A 769 -6.33 -14.72 -39.54
N TYR A 770 -5.03 -15.03 -39.58
CA TYR A 770 -4.43 -15.76 -40.71
C TYR A 770 -3.43 -16.80 -40.21
N ASP A 771 -3.25 -17.85 -40.99
CA ASP A 771 -2.20 -18.84 -40.80
C ASP A 771 -0.85 -18.22 -41.25
N PRO A 772 0.14 -18.03 -40.33
CA PRO A 772 1.40 -17.36 -40.66
C PRO A 772 2.26 -18.19 -41.63
N VAL A 773 1.96 -19.47 -41.84
CA VAL A 773 2.69 -20.34 -42.77
C VAL A 773 2.16 -20.23 -44.19
N THR A 774 0.82 -20.23 -44.34
CA THR A 774 0.15 -20.21 -45.65
C THR A 774 -0.27 -18.81 -46.08
N GLY A 775 -0.40 -17.86 -45.14
CA GLY A 775 -0.98 -16.53 -45.37
C GLY A 775 -2.49 -16.54 -45.56
N GLU A 776 -3.13 -17.70 -45.44
CA GLU A 776 -4.56 -17.82 -45.61
C GLU A 776 -5.33 -17.24 -44.42
N ARG A 777 -6.29 -16.34 -44.68
CA ARG A 777 -7.14 -15.73 -43.68
C ARG A 777 -8.32 -16.62 -43.33
N LEU A 778 -8.68 -16.70 -42.05
CA LEU A 778 -9.82 -17.42 -41.57
C LEU A 778 -11.15 -16.75 -42.04
N PRO A 779 -12.13 -17.51 -42.50
CA PRO A 779 -13.45 -16.95 -42.87
C PRO A 779 -14.19 -16.40 -41.64
N VAL A 780 -14.87 -15.27 -41.83
CA VAL A 780 -15.67 -14.62 -40.81
C VAL A 780 -17.16 -14.70 -41.16
N ARG A 781 -17.98 -15.04 -40.16
CA ARG A 781 -19.45 -15.13 -40.30
C ARG A 781 -20.10 -14.26 -39.24
N GLU A 782 -21.17 -13.55 -39.60
CA GLU A 782 -22.00 -12.82 -38.66
C GLU A 782 -23.11 -13.72 -38.11
N GLY A 783 -23.01 -14.11 -36.83
CA GLY A 783 -24.00 -15.05 -36.23
C GLY A 783 -24.04 -16.40 -36.90
N ALA A 784 -25.23 -16.94 -37.06
CA ALA A 784 -25.53 -18.20 -37.81
C ALA A 784 -25.62 -17.99 -39.34
N GLY A 785 -25.27 -16.80 -39.83
CA GLY A 785 -25.46 -16.40 -41.22
C GLY A 785 -24.37 -16.89 -42.19
N ALA A 786 -24.45 -16.45 -43.46
CA ALA A 786 -23.45 -16.72 -44.48
C ALA A 786 -22.11 -16.03 -44.14
N THR A 787 -21.00 -16.50 -44.77
CA THR A 787 -19.70 -15.90 -44.65
C THR A 787 -19.72 -14.40 -45.02
N ALA A 788 -19.37 -13.52 -44.14
CA ALA A 788 -19.34 -12.06 -44.33
C ALA A 788 -17.99 -11.55 -44.90
N GLY A 789 -16.99 -12.44 -44.98
CA GLY A 789 -15.64 -12.10 -45.44
C GLY A 789 -14.58 -12.87 -44.70
N ASN A 790 -13.41 -12.26 -44.53
CA ASN A 790 -12.27 -12.78 -43.77
C ASN A 790 -11.67 -11.75 -42.80
N GLU A 791 -12.47 -10.74 -42.43
CA GLU A 791 -12.09 -9.67 -41.50
C GLU A 791 -13.29 -9.10 -40.76
N ILE A 792 -13.06 -8.52 -39.60
CA ILE A 792 -14.05 -7.90 -38.74
C ILE A 792 -13.75 -6.41 -38.67
N ARG A 793 -14.72 -5.54 -39.06
CA ARG A 793 -14.65 -4.12 -38.75
C ARG A 793 -15.07 -3.93 -37.28
N LEU A 794 -14.06 -3.74 -36.43
CA LEU A 794 -14.24 -3.80 -34.98
C LEU A 794 -14.82 -2.50 -34.42
N ALA A 795 -14.25 -1.35 -34.81
CA ALA A 795 -14.63 -0.04 -34.28
C ALA A 795 -14.30 1.10 -35.26
N SER A 796 -14.95 2.25 -35.03
CA SER A 796 -14.57 3.53 -35.64
C SER A 796 -13.87 4.39 -34.56
N ILE A 797 -12.70 4.93 -34.90
CA ILE A 797 -11.82 5.67 -33.99
C ILE A 797 -11.65 7.09 -34.49
N ALA A 798 -11.95 8.06 -33.66
CA ALA A 798 -11.65 9.47 -33.93
C ALA A 798 -10.19 9.75 -33.55
N VAL A 799 -9.37 10.05 -34.54
CA VAL A 799 -7.97 10.43 -34.32
C VAL A 799 -7.86 11.93 -34.16
N GLU A 800 -7.23 12.35 -33.08
CA GLU A 800 -6.92 13.73 -32.74
C GLU A 800 -5.46 14.06 -33.11
N PRO A 801 -5.12 15.34 -33.37
CA PRO A 801 -3.74 15.70 -33.69
C PRO A 801 -2.80 15.42 -32.53
N SER A 802 -1.52 15.21 -32.81
CA SER A 802 -0.48 15.09 -31.78
C SER A 802 -0.29 16.47 -31.09
N ASP A 803 -0.16 16.47 -29.77
CA ASP A 803 0.10 17.69 -28.99
C ASP A 803 1.54 18.27 -29.21
N GLU A 804 2.36 17.61 -30.00
CA GLU A 804 3.70 18.10 -30.37
C GLU A 804 3.66 18.91 -31.70
N ARG A 805 3.20 20.16 -31.61
CA ARG A 805 3.53 21.22 -32.57
C ARG A 805 4.05 22.46 -31.86
#